data_b7b0c98bf2de87817b5fa0a69f253952
#
_entry.id   b7b0c98bf2de87817b5fa0a69f253952
#
_cell.length_a   1.000
_cell.length_b   1.000
_cell.length_c   1.000
_cell.angle_alpha   90.00
_cell.angle_beta   90.00
_cell.angle_gamma   90.00
#
_symmetry.space_group_name_H-M   'P 1'
#
loop_
_entity.id
_entity.type
_entity.pdbx_description
1 polymer ?
#
loop_
_entity_poly.entity_id
_entity_poly.type
_entity_poly.pdbx_seq_one_letter_code
_entity_poly.pdbx_strand_id
1 'polypeptide(L)'
;MSLKDCIRNAQQAGHITLEEAQALTKRYDAIVRSVFSEGKARDQLIAELEAEKLEKKRRALLTETARKRVEQALFSHRDEKGRPDIAEAFKLLHEHHGEGRMTDIETKRLAILGQAHAAMDGVLKEFRKGAVTGDLRRRFGSTRARLDNVVRELFGEGTGDEPAKALARAWSEVSEDLRQRFNAAGGAVARLETWGLPQHHDAEALLNVGRDRWVETITPLLDAKKMLHPLTRQPMNETDLRDSLRLIWERITTEGWIDREPTGAPVGRGALLRQHADHRFLHFKSADDWLKYQRDFGEGDPFAAMMGHLSTMTRDIAAMEVLGPNPEAMRNYLKQVVTAQAAKMRPLERIAADLQAALKRMAGQQSPFAAAFEKAALTLDAINREAEALRAKGTRRAKRKLGPLERQLADAMADLDAISAGWDDAVSRLAGETKRALANKVIFADAANPLDHARQVLFHADAMWDVMRGSANVPVNSKIANTLQSARNLVSAAALGSAQISAISDIAFGKITRQFVGLEKAGALRVISDTVRMLLPANRMEAVRAGLMLDSAIHVMHQQARYVGSIHATSVTGFLADRVIGLQGLSAWTQAGKHAFGLAMQAEFADRVGLALDALPEALRNTLERHGITAGDWDRIRTTALYQPQQGVTFLRPNEIAQFAGRDLAEKYQMMILRETRFAVPEGTVRSQSTLRAGRPGTFVGEITRNFAQFKSFGVAVVLLHGGRIAREIGAGRGAKGAFYAGSLLITGTLLGALALQLKALKDGQDPRDMKSTGFWGAALLQAGGMGIYGDFLFAGVNRFGGGLTSTVAGPLVGKFDKLRDFGIGNPMQVGEGGPTNAGREAVGLLRDWTPGGSLWYARLAYERIVLDQLQQLLDPQARAASRRKMTQRRNTYGNDFWWRPGATAPRRAPDFGAALGK
;
A
#
# COMPACT_ATOMS: atom_id res chain seq x y z
N MET A 1 -1.81 -45.78 -38.83
CA MET A 1 -0.93 -44.60 -38.71
C MET A 1 -0.69 -44.38 -37.22
N SER A 2 0.57 -44.43 -36.80
CA SER A 2 0.91 -44.16 -35.40
C SER A 2 0.72 -42.68 -35.05
N LEU A 3 0.54 -42.36 -33.75
CA LEU A 3 0.41 -40.96 -33.35
C LEU A 3 1.71 -40.17 -33.67
N LYS A 4 2.87 -40.84 -33.62
CA LYS A 4 4.15 -40.25 -34.03
C LYS A 4 4.17 -39.84 -35.50
N ASP A 5 3.55 -40.64 -36.37
CA ASP A 5 3.41 -40.29 -37.78
C ASP A 5 2.50 -39.08 -37.98
N CYS A 6 1.41 -38.99 -37.21
CA CYS A 6 0.52 -37.81 -37.22
C CYS A 6 1.25 -36.56 -36.77
N ILE A 7 2.07 -36.63 -35.71
CA ILE A 7 2.88 -35.50 -35.22
C ILE A 7 3.88 -35.05 -36.27
N ARG A 8 4.57 -36.01 -36.92
CA ARG A 8 5.52 -35.74 -37.99
C ARG A 8 4.87 -35.11 -39.22
N ASN A 9 3.70 -35.63 -39.63
CA ASN A 9 2.94 -35.07 -40.75
C ASN A 9 2.43 -33.63 -40.43
N ALA A 10 1.98 -33.37 -39.21
CA ALA A 10 1.55 -32.04 -38.79
C ALA A 10 2.76 -31.06 -38.81
N GLN A 11 3.96 -31.50 -38.43
CA GLN A 11 5.17 -30.69 -38.49
C GLN A 11 5.60 -30.44 -39.94
N GLN A 12 5.54 -31.46 -40.81
CA GLN A 12 5.86 -31.28 -42.24
C GLN A 12 4.86 -30.39 -42.96
N ALA A 13 3.59 -30.40 -42.55
CA ALA A 13 2.55 -29.50 -43.06
C ALA A 13 2.64 -28.08 -42.50
N GLY A 14 3.57 -27.79 -41.59
CA GLY A 14 3.70 -26.47 -40.98
C GLY A 14 2.65 -26.13 -39.94
N HIS A 15 1.85 -27.10 -39.48
CA HIS A 15 0.83 -26.87 -38.46
C HIS A 15 1.40 -26.73 -37.03
N ILE A 16 2.56 -27.35 -36.80
CA ILE A 16 3.33 -27.27 -35.56
C ILE A 16 4.80 -27.08 -35.87
N THR A 17 5.53 -26.42 -34.95
CA THR A 17 6.99 -26.25 -35.10
C THR A 17 7.75 -27.55 -34.83
N LEU A 18 9.03 -27.62 -35.23
CA LEU A 18 9.88 -28.76 -34.92
C LEU A 18 10.00 -29.01 -33.39
N GLU A 19 10.10 -27.93 -32.61
CA GLU A 19 10.19 -27.99 -31.14
C GLU A 19 8.92 -28.56 -30.53
N GLU A 20 7.74 -28.09 -30.99
CA GLU A 20 6.45 -28.63 -30.57
C GLU A 20 6.29 -30.11 -30.93
N ALA A 21 6.72 -30.51 -32.12
CA ALA A 21 6.69 -31.91 -32.54
C ALA A 21 7.59 -32.80 -31.67
N GLN A 22 8.77 -32.31 -31.31
CA GLN A 22 9.70 -33.05 -30.42
C GLN A 22 9.11 -33.14 -28.99
N ALA A 23 8.55 -32.06 -28.48
CA ALA A 23 7.89 -32.03 -27.14
C ALA A 23 6.72 -33.00 -27.08
N LEU A 24 5.83 -33.00 -28.09
CA LEU A 24 4.70 -33.94 -28.19
C LEU A 24 5.15 -35.38 -28.28
N THR A 25 6.19 -35.67 -29.06
CA THR A 25 6.75 -36.99 -29.18
C THR A 25 7.33 -37.50 -27.86
N LYS A 26 8.12 -36.68 -27.17
CA LYS A 26 8.65 -37.01 -25.84
C LYS A 26 7.54 -37.25 -24.82
N ARG A 27 6.49 -36.43 -24.83
CA ARG A 27 5.32 -36.56 -23.95
C ARG A 27 4.58 -37.88 -24.24
N TYR A 28 4.34 -38.19 -25.52
CA TYR A 28 3.71 -39.43 -25.91
C TYR A 28 4.53 -40.65 -25.44
N ASP A 29 5.84 -40.66 -25.68
CA ASP A 29 6.73 -41.73 -25.24
C ASP A 29 6.77 -41.92 -23.72
N ALA A 30 6.65 -40.80 -22.98
CA ALA A 30 6.57 -40.87 -21.55
C ALA A 30 5.26 -41.50 -21.06
N ILE A 31 4.14 -41.15 -21.70
CA ILE A 31 2.82 -41.70 -21.36
C ILE A 31 2.80 -43.22 -21.73
N VAL A 32 3.35 -43.59 -22.91
CA VAL A 32 3.43 -45.01 -23.29
C VAL A 32 4.19 -45.82 -22.24
N ARG A 33 5.29 -45.30 -21.73
CA ARG A 33 6.07 -45.99 -20.66
C ARG A 33 5.27 -46.10 -19.33
N SER A 34 4.35 -45.18 -19.03
CA SER A 34 3.59 -45.20 -17.80
C SER A 34 2.37 -46.13 -17.88
N VAL A 35 1.68 -46.13 -19.01
CA VAL A 35 0.45 -46.91 -19.19
C VAL A 35 0.63 -48.26 -19.90
N PHE A 36 1.85 -48.53 -20.39
CA PHE A 36 2.24 -49.74 -21.10
C PHE A 36 1.32 -50.12 -22.29
N SER A 37 0.70 -49.08 -22.93
CA SER A 37 -0.22 -49.27 -24.04
C SER A 37 -0.21 -48.04 -24.94
N GLU A 38 0.13 -48.22 -26.22
CA GLU A 38 0.13 -47.12 -27.20
C GLU A 38 -1.25 -46.52 -27.43
N GLY A 39 -2.28 -47.34 -27.45
CA GLY A 39 -3.66 -46.88 -27.60
C GLY A 39 -4.13 -46.01 -26.44
N LYS A 40 -3.91 -46.47 -25.20
CA LYS A 40 -4.25 -45.70 -24.00
C LYS A 40 -3.42 -44.40 -23.93
N ALA A 41 -2.14 -44.48 -24.30
CA ALA A 41 -1.27 -43.29 -24.32
C ALA A 41 -1.71 -42.25 -25.37
N ARG A 42 -2.16 -42.70 -26.53
CA ARG A 42 -2.75 -41.82 -27.54
C ARG A 42 -3.99 -41.13 -27.02
N ASP A 43 -4.91 -41.89 -26.47
CA ASP A 43 -6.20 -41.36 -26.00
C ASP A 43 -5.98 -40.40 -24.83
N GLN A 44 -5.03 -40.69 -23.92
CA GLN A 44 -4.65 -39.80 -22.85
C GLN A 44 -4.02 -38.51 -23.38
N LEU A 45 -3.07 -38.57 -24.32
CA LEU A 45 -2.44 -37.38 -24.88
C LEU A 45 -3.47 -36.50 -25.61
N ILE A 46 -4.39 -37.12 -26.37
CA ILE A 46 -5.48 -36.36 -27.04
C ILE A 46 -6.35 -35.65 -26.02
N ALA A 47 -6.80 -36.34 -24.98
CA ALA A 47 -7.60 -35.74 -23.92
C ALA A 47 -6.87 -34.58 -23.22
N GLU A 48 -5.57 -34.72 -22.94
CA GLU A 48 -4.75 -33.64 -22.37
C GLU A 48 -4.65 -32.43 -23.32
N LEU A 49 -4.45 -32.64 -24.61
CA LEU A 49 -4.37 -31.56 -25.62
C LEU A 49 -5.71 -30.86 -25.82
N GLU A 50 -6.83 -31.61 -25.76
CA GLU A 50 -8.17 -31.02 -25.82
C GLU A 50 -8.45 -30.16 -24.57
N ALA A 51 -8.07 -30.62 -23.38
CA ALA A 51 -8.16 -29.85 -22.14
C ALA A 51 -7.30 -28.58 -22.20
N GLU A 52 -6.08 -28.67 -22.70
CA GLU A 52 -5.22 -27.49 -22.90
C GLU A 52 -5.81 -26.49 -23.89
N LYS A 53 -6.38 -26.97 -25.00
CA LYS A 53 -7.08 -26.12 -25.98
C LYS A 53 -8.31 -25.44 -25.38
N LEU A 54 -9.08 -26.15 -24.59
CA LEU A 54 -10.24 -25.59 -23.90
C LEU A 54 -9.80 -24.52 -22.90
N GLU A 55 -8.73 -24.76 -22.15
CA GLU A 55 -8.19 -23.81 -21.19
C GLU A 55 -7.62 -22.55 -21.87
N LYS A 56 -6.93 -22.70 -23.00
CA LYS A 56 -6.49 -21.55 -23.83
C LYS A 56 -7.68 -20.70 -24.27
N LYS A 57 -8.78 -21.35 -24.74
CA LYS A 57 -10.02 -20.64 -25.11
C LYS A 57 -10.64 -19.92 -23.92
N ARG A 58 -10.73 -20.60 -22.77
CA ARG A 58 -11.25 -20.00 -21.53
C ARG A 58 -10.47 -18.77 -21.14
N ARG A 59 -9.14 -18.84 -21.12
CA ARG A 59 -8.26 -17.70 -20.82
C ARG A 59 -8.42 -16.56 -21.83
N ALA A 60 -8.56 -16.86 -23.10
CA ALA A 60 -8.80 -15.85 -24.12
C ALA A 60 -10.14 -15.11 -23.89
N LEU A 61 -11.22 -15.84 -23.56
CA LEU A 61 -12.51 -15.26 -23.21
C LEU A 61 -12.44 -14.40 -21.96
N LEU A 62 -11.76 -14.87 -20.90
CA LEU A 62 -11.56 -14.09 -19.67
C LEU A 62 -10.75 -12.81 -19.96
N THR A 63 -9.72 -12.88 -20.79
CA THR A 63 -8.92 -11.72 -21.19
C THR A 63 -9.78 -10.70 -21.96
N GLU A 64 -10.58 -11.14 -22.92
CA GLU A 64 -11.45 -10.26 -23.70
C GLU A 64 -12.57 -9.63 -22.83
N THR A 65 -13.15 -10.40 -21.93
CA THR A 65 -14.15 -9.91 -20.98
C THR A 65 -13.54 -8.87 -20.03
N ALA A 66 -12.34 -9.13 -19.50
CA ALA A 66 -11.62 -8.19 -18.67
C ALA A 66 -11.26 -6.91 -19.45
N ARG A 67 -10.79 -7.06 -20.71
CA ARG A 67 -10.44 -5.94 -21.57
C ARG A 67 -11.64 -5.01 -21.76
N LYS A 68 -12.80 -5.55 -22.18
CA LYS A 68 -14.02 -4.76 -22.37
C LYS A 68 -14.45 -4.02 -21.11
N ARG A 69 -14.44 -4.72 -19.97
CA ARG A 69 -14.81 -4.14 -18.67
C ARG A 69 -13.87 -3.00 -18.26
N VAL A 70 -12.55 -3.22 -18.38
CA VAL A 70 -11.56 -2.22 -18.00
C VAL A 70 -11.59 -1.03 -18.96
N GLU A 71 -11.67 -1.25 -20.27
CA GLU A 71 -11.83 -0.16 -21.26
C GLU A 71 -13.07 0.67 -20.95
N GLN A 72 -14.21 0.02 -20.70
CA GLN A 72 -15.44 0.73 -20.33
C GLN A 72 -15.24 1.57 -19.07
N ALA A 73 -14.57 1.03 -18.05
CA ALA A 73 -14.26 1.76 -16.83
C ALA A 73 -13.33 2.96 -17.09
N LEU A 74 -12.29 2.80 -17.92
CA LEU A 74 -11.38 3.87 -18.29
C LEU A 74 -12.11 4.98 -19.08
N PHE A 75 -12.85 4.62 -20.11
CA PHE A 75 -13.53 5.60 -20.97
C PHE A 75 -14.74 6.26 -20.30
N SER A 76 -15.36 5.62 -19.32
CA SER A 76 -16.45 6.21 -18.53
C SER A 76 -15.97 7.10 -17.40
N HIS A 77 -14.69 7.01 -17.01
CA HIS A 77 -14.15 7.80 -15.90
C HIS A 77 -14.19 9.29 -16.23
N ARG A 78 -14.61 10.06 -15.24
CA ARG A 78 -14.67 11.52 -15.30
C ARG A 78 -13.94 12.09 -14.09
N ASP A 79 -13.21 13.18 -14.33
CA ASP A 79 -12.61 13.94 -13.25
C ASP A 79 -13.67 14.69 -12.42
N GLU A 80 -13.21 15.43 -11.43
CA GLU A 80 -14.04 16.23 -10.51
C GLU A 80 -14.92 17.28 -11.24
N LYS A 81 -14.55 17.64 -12.46
CA LYS A 81 -15.28 18.59 -13.33
C LYS A 81 -16.11 17.90 -14.42
N GLY A 82 -16.27 16.58 -14.35
CA GLY A 82 -17.05 15.80 -15.30
C GLY A 82 -16.35 15.49 -16.64
N ARG A 83 -15.04 15.72 -16.76
CA ARG A 83 -14.26 15.54 -17.98
C ARG A 83 -13.61 14.16 -18.07
N PRO A 84 -13.47 13.57 -19.27
CA PRO A 84 -12.80 12.28 -19.43
C PRO A 84 -11.33 12.36 -19.04
N ASP A 85 -10.89 11.47 -18.15
CA ASP A 85 -9.48 11.30 -17.79
C ASP A 85 -9.08 9.83 -17.75
N ILE A 86 -8.67 9.32 -18.91
CA ILE A 86 -8.30 7.91 -19.10
C ILE A 86 -6.98 7.59 -18.39
N ALA A 87 -6.05 8.55 -18.34
CA ALA A 87 -4.75 8.34 -17.71
C ALA A 87 -4.90 8.21 -16.20
N GLU A 88 -5.64 9.11 -15.55
CA GLU A 88 -5.93 8.99 -14.11
C GLU A 88 -6.74 7.72 -13.84
N ALA A 89 -7.73 7.38 -14.70
CA ALA A 89 -8.48 6.13 -14.57
C ALA A 89 -7.57 4.89 -14.56
N PHE A 90 -6.57 4.84 -15.44
CA PHE A 90 -5.59 3.75 -15.45
C PHE A 90 -4.82 3.66 -14.13
N LYS A 91 -4.38 4.80 -13.59
CA LYS A 91 -3.70 4.84 -12.28
C LYS A 91 -4.61 4.35 -11.15
N LEU A 92 -5.89 4.76 -11.17
CA LEU A 92 -6.88 4.37 -10.17
C LEU A 92 -7.22 2.88 -10.18
N LEU A 93 -6.94 2.13 -11.26
CA LEU A 93 -7.05 0.66 -11.25
C LEU A 93 -6.11 -0.01 -10.25
N HIS A 94 -4.98 0.62 -9.93
CA HIS A 94 -4.02 0.06 -8.98
C HIS A 94 -4.47 0.28 -7.55
N GLU A 95 -4.76 1.51 -7.17
CA GLU A 95 -5.30 1.89 -5.87
C GLU A 95 -6.16 3.14 -6.02
N HIS A 96 -7.43 3.02 -5.67
CA HIS A 96 -8.38 4.12 -5.70
C HIS A 96 -8.42 4.81 -4.33
N HIS A 97 -8.12 6.10 -4.31
CA HIS A 97 -8.29 6.92 -3.13
C HIS A 97 -9.62 7.64 -3.18
N GLY A 98 -10.55 7.18 -2.35
CA GLY A 98 -11.85 7.83 -2.20
C GLY A 98 -12.95 7.16 -2.97
N GLU A 99 -13.94 7.96 -3.29
CA GLU A 99 -15.20 7.57 -3.85
C GLU A 99 -15.07 7.18 -5.32
N GLY A 100 -15.52 6.03 -5.68
CA GLY A 100 -15.48 5.61 -7.06
C GLY A 100 -16.16 4.28 -7.33
N ARG A 101 -16.84 4.22 -8.46
CA ARG A 101 -17.50 3.01 -8.96
C ARG A 101 -16.51 1.97 -9.48
N MET A 102 -15.26 2.37 -9.68
CA MET A 102 -14.23 1.51 -10.26
C MET A 102 -13.61 0.61 -9.20
N THR A 103 -13.50 -0.66 -9.53
CA THR A 103 -12.79 -1.65 -8.71
C THR A 103 -11.30 -1.48 -8.89
N ASP A 104 -10.55 -1.30 -7.81
CA ASP A 104 -9.10 -1.28 -7.81
C ASP A 104 -8.50 -2.55 -7.21
N ILE A 105 -7.28 -2.85 -7.63
CA ILE A 105 -6.59 -4.08 -7.25
C ILE A 105 -6.29 -4.12 -5.75
N GLU A 106 -5.79 -3.01 -5.19
CA GLU A 106 -5.36 -3.00 -3.79
C GLU A 106 -6.52 -3.14 -2.80
N THR A 107 -7.62 -2.43 -3.01
CA THR A 107 -8.78 -2.57 -2.12
C THR A 107 -9.43 -3.94 -2.28
N LYS A 108 -9.48 -4.49 -3.51
CA LYS A 108 -9.96 -5.84 -3.75
C LYS A 108 -9.07 -6.89 -3.07
N ARG A 109 -7.74 -6.75 -3.16
CA ARG A 109 -6.79 -7.61 -2.43
C ARG A 109 -7.08 -7.61 -0.93
N LEU A 110 -7.29 -6.44 -0.35
CA LEU A 110 -7.60 -6.31 1.08
C LEU A 110 -8.95 -6.94 1.44
N ALA A 111 -9.95 -6.85 0.57
CA ALA A 111 -11.24 -7.50 0.78
C ALA A 111 -11.10 -9.04 0.78
N ILE A 112 -10.40 -9.61 -0.21
CA ILE A 112 -10.13 -11.05 -0.29
C ILE A 112 -9.32 -11.52 0.93
N LEU A 113 -8.28 -10.79 1.29
CA LEU A 113 -7.42 -11.10 2.44
C LEU A 113 -8.22 -11.05 3.75
N GLY A 114 -9.10 -10.07 3.92
CA GLY A 114 -9.97 -9.95 5.09
C GLY A 114 -10.92 -11.14 5.23
N GLN A 115 -11.48 -11.64 4.13
CA GLN A 115 -12.33 -12.84 4.12
C GLN A 115 -11.53 -14.10 4.49
N ALA A 116 -10.33 -14.28 3.92
CA ALA A 116 -9.45 -15.39 4.25
C ALA A 116 -9.08 -15.40 5.74
N HIS A 117 -8.78 -14.25 6.32
CA HIS A 117 -8.50 -14.14 7.76
C HIS A 117 -9.73 -14.41 8.62
N ALA A 118 -10.91 -13.91 8.22
CA ALA A 118 -12.14 -14.15 8.94
C ALA A 118 -12.46 -15.66 9.02
N ALA A 119 -12.20 -16.40 7.94
CA ALA A 119 -12.38 -17.86 7.91
C ALA A 119 -11.43 -18.62 8.88
N MET A 120 -10.26 -18.05 9.19
CA MET A 120 -9.26 -18.65 10.08
C MET A 120 -9.39 -18.19 11.55
N ASP A 121 -10.14 -17.13 11.86
CA ASP A 121 -10.08 -16.45 13.17
C ASP A 121 -10.44 -17.32 14.35
N GLY A 122 -11.49 -18.15 14.24
CA GLY A 122 -11.94 -19.01 15.34
C GLY A 122 -10.83 -19.95 15.83
N VAL A 123 -10.02 -20.44 14.90
CA VAL A 123 -8.94 -21.39 15.18
C VAL A 123 -7.68 -20.68 15.66
N LEU A 124 -7.33 -19.55 15.06
CA LEU A 124 -6.22 -18.71 15.48
C LEU A 124 -6.38 -18.23 16.94
N LYS A 125 -7.62 -18.04 17.39
CA LYS A 125 -7.92 -17.70 18.79
C LYS A 125 -7.57 -18.81 19.76
N GLU A 126 -8.02 -20.03 19.49
CA GLU A 126 -7.75 -21.19 20.34
C GLU A 126 -6.25 -21.51 20.36
N PHE A 127 -5.61 -21.44 19.20
CA PHE A 127 -4.16 -21.57 19.09
C PHE A 127 -3.39 -20.57 19.96
N ARG A 128 -3.86 -19.31 20.05
CA ARG A 128 -3.27 -18.25 20.90
C ARG A 128 -3.58 -18.40 22.38
N LYS A 129 -4.75 -18.88 22.77
CA LYS A 129 -5.10 -19.06 24.20
C LYS A 129 -4.09 -19.94 24.91
N GLY A 130 -3.66 -21.00 24.29
CA GLY A 130 -2.63 -21.89 24.82
C GLY A 130 -1.24 -21.25 24.98
N ALA A 131 -0.99 -20.11 24.32
CA ALA A 131 0.29 -19.39 24.37
C ALA A 131 0.33 -18.30 25.47
N VAL A 132 -0.83 -17.89 26.04
CA VAL A 132 -0.90 -16.73 26.96
C VAL A 132 -0.65 -17.09 28.43
N THR A 133 -0.73 -18.35 28.83
CA THR A 133 -0.70 -18.79 30.23
C THR A 133 0.65 -19.29 30.77
N GLY A 134 1.73 -19.18 30.00
CA GLY A 134 3.07 -19.65 30.39
C GLY A 134 4.14 -18.55 30.54
N ASP A 135 5.18 -18.83 31.34
CA ASP A 135 6.35 -18.00 31.56
C ASP A 135 7.02 -17.57 30.23
N LEU A 136 7.50 -16.32 30.12
CA LEU A 136 8.04 -15.71 28.91
C LEU A 136 9.07 -16.59 28.16
N ARG A 137 9.92 -17.33 28.91
CA ARG A 137 10.89 -18.27 28.33
C ARG A 137 10.25 -19.56 27.78
N ARG A 138 9.18 -20.06 28.40
CA ARG A 138 8.37 -21.19 27.90
C ARG A 138 7.47 -20.78 26.72
N ARG A 139 7.02 -19.51 26.68
CA ARG A 139 6.18 -18.99 25.60
C ARG A 139 6.81 -19.11 24.22
N PHE A 140 8.08 -18.78 24.06
CA PHE A 140 8.77 -18.85 22.78
C PHE A 140 9.01 -20.30 22.31
N GLY A 141 9.37 -21.19 23.23
CA GLY A 141 9.57 -22.62 22.92
C GLY A 141 8.27 -23.36 22.61
N SER A 142 7.22 -23.14 23.40
CA SER A 142 5.93 -23.83 23.22
C SER A 142 5.17 -23.37 21.97
N THR A 143 5.25 -22.09 21.61
CA THR A 143 4.61 -21.56 20.40
C THR A 143 5.29 -22.08 19.13
N ARG A 144 6.62 -22.18 19.15
CA ARG A 144 7.39 -22.72 18.02
C ARG A 144 7.11 -24.21 17.84
N ALA A 145 7.12 -25.00 18.90
CA ALA A 145 6.79 -26.43 18.83
C ALA A 145 5.37 -26.68 18.31
N ARG A 146 4.41 -25.82 18.66
CA ARG A 146 3.04 -25.90 18.12
C ARG A 146 2.97 -25.53 16.65
N LEU A 147 3.74 -24.53 16.19
CA LEU A 147 3.83 -24.21 14.77
C LEU A 147 4.46 -25.35 13.97
N ASP A 148 5.50 -25.99 14.52
CA ASP A 148 6.08 -27.20 13.93
C ASP A 148 5.05 -28.33 13.85
N ASN A 149 4.18 -28.50 14.86
CA ASN A 149 3.07 -29.45 14.81
C ASN A 149 2.03 -29.10 13.73
N VAL A 150 1.74 -27.83 13.49
CA VAL A 150 0.87 -27.43 12.36
C VAL A 150 1.43 -27.92 11.03
N VAL A 151 2.75 -27.78 10.83
CA VAL A 151 3.42 -28.28 9.61
C VAL A 151 3.28 -29.79 9.51
N ARG A 152 3.51 -30.55 10.62
CA ARG A 152 3.35 -32.00 10.63
C ARG A 152 1.92 -32.44 10.32
N GLU A 153 0.92 -31.79 10.89
CA GLU A 153 -0.51 -32.06 10.55
C GLU A 153 -0.82 -31.78 9.08
N LEU A 154 -0.20 -30.75 8.48
CA LEU A 154 -0.34 -30.46 7.05
C LEU A 154 0.31 -31.52 6.15
N PHE A 155 1.35 -32.20 6.65
CA PHE A 155 1.96 -33.34 5.95
C PHE A 155 1.23 -34.65 6.24
N GLY A 156 0.16 -34.65 7.05
CA GLY A 156 -0.60 -35.83 7.44
C GLY A 156 0.04 -36.67 8.55
N GLU A 157 1.03 -36.10 9.24
CA GLU A 157 1.70 -36.71 10.37
C GLU A 157 0.90 -36.37 11.64
N GLY A 158 0.05 -37.25 12.13
CA GLY A 158 -0.78 -37.01 13.33
C GLY A 158 0.06 -36.68 14.56
N THR A 159 -0.11 -35.48 15.14
CA THR A 159 0.68 -35.04 16.29
C THR A 159 -0.04 -35.15 17.62
N GLY A 160 -1.36 -35.37 17.62
CA GLY A 160 -2.19 -35.31 18.84
C GLY A 160 -2.41 -33.89 19.39
N ASP A 161 -1.91 -32.85 18.74
CA ASP A 161 -2.13 -31.44 19.10
C ASP A 161 -3.41 -30.94 18.39
N GLU A 162 -4.57 -31.07 19.05
CA GLU A 162 -5.86 -30.67 18.48
C GLU A 162 -5.92 -29.21 17.99
N PRO A 163 -5.37 -28.20 18.71
CA PRO A 163 -5.25 -26.85 18.18
C PRO A 163 -4.41 -26.76 16.91
N ALA A 164 -3.29 -27.48 16.81
CA ALA A 164 -2.48 -27.51 15.60
C ALA A 164 -3.21 -28.15 14.42
N LYS A 165 -3.88 -29.27 14.65
CA LYS A 165 -4.71 -29.95 13.67
C LYS A 165 -5.86 -29.07 13.17
N ALA A 166 -6.54 -28.37 14.08
CA ALA A 166 -7.60 -27.43 13.71
C ALA A 166 -7.09 -26.28 12.84
N LEU A 167 -5.90 -25.72 13.17
CA LEU A 167 -5.28 -24.66 12.36
C LEU A 167 -4.84 -25.18 10.99
N ALA A 168 -4.26 -26.38 10.93
CA ALA A 168 -3.87 -27.00 9.68
C ALA A 168 -5.09 -27.22 8.75
N ARG A 169 -6.22 -27.66 9.30
CA ARG A 169 -7.47 -27.82 8.56
C ARG A 169 -8.01 -26.48 8.03
N ALA A 170 -8.12 -25.48 8.89
CA ALA A 170 -8.60 -24.15 8.47
C ALA A 170 -7.70 -23.52 7.41
N TRP A 171 -6.38 -23.70 7.52
CA TRP A 171 -5.42 -23.29 6.50
C TRP A 171 -5.66 -24.00 5.17
N SER A 172 -5.86 -25.32 5.20
CA SER A 172 -6.09 -26.11 3.99
C SER A 172 -7.37 -25.68 3.28
N GLU A 173 -8.44 -25.41 4.04
CA GLU A 173 -9.73 -24.94 3.50
C GLU A 173 -9.58 -23.56 2.83
N VAL A 174 -8.94 -22.61 3.51
CA VAL A 174 -8.71 -21.25 2.97
C VAL A 174 -7.78 -21.28 1.76
N SER A 175 -6.69 -22.05 1.81
CA SER A 175 -5.76 -22.19 0.70
C SER A 175 -6.43 -22.82 -0.52
N GLU A 176 -7.33 -23.77 -0.32
CA GLU A 176 -8.08 -24.41 -1.41
C GLU A 176 -9.10 -23.46 -2.03
N ASP A 177 -9.83 -22.67 -1.24
CA ASP A 177 -10.74 -21.63 -1.78
C ASP A 177 -9.97 -20.61 -2.61
N LEU A 178 -8.83 -20.11 -2.11
CA LEU A 178 -7.96 -19.19 -2.85
C LEU A 178 -7.41 -19.82 -4.13
N ARG A 179 -6.99 -21.09 -4.10
CA ARG A 179 -6.54 -21.82 -5.29
C ARG A 179 -7.65 -21.93 -6.34
N GLN A 180 -8.85 -22.30 -5.94
CA GLN A 180 -10.00 -22.39 -6.85
C GLN A 180 -10.33 -21.03 -7.44
N ARG A 181 -10.32 -19.98 -6.62
CA ARG A 181 -10.55 -18.61 -7.07
C ARG A 181 -9.47 -18.11 -8.04
N PHE A 182 -8.20 -18.39 -7.75
CA PHE A 182 -7.08 -18.11 -8.65
C PHE A 182 -7.28 -18.80 -10.00
N ASN A 183 -7.66 -20.09 -10.00
CA ASN A 183 -7.93 -20.83 -11.22
C ASN A 183 -9.17 -20.28 -11.96
N ALA A 184 -10.21 -19.87 -11.25
CA ALA A 184 -11.38 -19.23 -11.85
C ALA A 184 -11.00 -17.93 -12.58
N ALA A 185 -10.06 -17.16 -12.03
CA ALA A 185 -9.54 -15.94 -12.65
C ALA A 185 -8.59 -16.19 -13.85
N GLY A 186 -8.28 -17.44 -14.18
CA GLY A 186 -7.45 -17.85 -15.33
C GLY A 186 -6.12 -18.48 -14.96
N GLY A 187 -5.89 -18.75 -13.68
CA GLY A 187 -4.75 -19.53 -13.21
C GLY A 187 -4.87 -21.03 -13.56
N ALA A 188 -3.83 -21.78 -13.28
CA ALA A 188 -3.78 -23.24 -13.51
C ALA A 188 -2.95 -23.95 -12.42
N VAL A 189 -3.31 -23.74 -11.16
CA VAL A 189 -2.64 -24.39 -10.03
C VAL A 189 -3.35 -25.68 -9.71
N ALA A 190 -2.66 -26.82 -9.87
CA ALA A 190 -3.19 -28.13 -9.53
C ALA A 190 -3.43 -28.29 -8.03
N ARG A 191 -4.43 -29.09 -7.68
CA ARG A 191 -4.61 -29.54 -6.29
C ARG A 191 -3.59 -30.64 -6.00
N LEU A 192 -2.87 -30.48 -4.89
CA LEU A 192 -1.93 -31.47 -4.39
C LEU A 192 -2.39 -31.95 -3.03
N GLU A 193 -2.65 -33.25 -2.88
CA GLU A 193 -3.21 -33.84 -1.65
C GLU A 193 -2.25 -33.74 -0.45
N THR A 194 -0.96 -33.77 -0.70
CA THR A 194 0.09 -33.76 0.33
C THR A 194 0.96 -32.50 0.25
N TRP A 195 0.38 -31.39 -0.19
CA TRP A 195 1.12 -30.13 -0.21
C TRP A 195 1.04 -29.47 1.17
N GLY A 196 2.19 -29.32 1.82
CA GLY A 196 2.27 -28.71 3.14
C GLY A 196 2.12 -27.18 3.09
N LEU A 197 3.23 -26.49 3.22
CA LEU A 197 3.30 -25.02 3.19
C LEU A 197 4.18 -24.55 2.06
N PRO A 198 3.90 -23.36 1.49
CA PRO A 198 4.86 -22.68 0.62
C PRO A 198 6.10 -22.32 1.41
N GLN A 199 7.25 -22.25 0.73
CA GLN A 199 8.47 -21.75 1.31
C GLN A 199 8.58 -20.24 1.04
N HIS A 200 9.11 -19.52 2.00
CA HIS A 200 9.66 -18.20 1.83
C HIS A 200 11.18 -18.30 1.91
N HIS A 201 11.86 -17.91 0.85
CA HIS A 201 13.29 -18.09 0.72
C HIS A 201 14.04 -16.82 1.14
N ASP A 202 15.08 -17.01 1.96
CA ASP A 202 16.07 -15.98 2.25
C ASP A 202 17.12 -15.93 1.13
N ALA A 203 16.99 -14.95 0.24
CA ALA A 203 17.90 -14.80 -0.89
C ALA A 203 19.36 -14.58 -0.47
N GLU A 204 19.61 -13.91 0.66
CA GLU A 204 20.95 -13.67 1.19
C GLU A 204 21.58 -14.96 1.73
N ALA A 205 20.80 -15.78 2.44
CA ALA A 205 21.25 -17.10 2.90
C ALA A 205 21.63 -18.01 1.71
N LEU A 206 20.81 -18.00 0.64
CA LEU A 206 21.10 -18.77 -0.56
C LEU A 206 22.35 -18.28 -1.29
N LEU A 207 22.56 -16.97 -1.40
CA LEU A 207 23.75 -16.38 -2.00
C LEU A 207 25.01 -16.72 -1.21
N ASN A 208 24.93 -16.68 0.12
CA ASN A 208 26.07 -16.98 0.99
C ASN A 208 26.51 -18.45 0.91
N VAL A 209 25.55 -19.37 0.76
CA VAL A 209 25.86 -20.81 0.60
C VAL A 209 26.34 -21.13 -0.82
N GLY A 210 25.87 -20.40 -1.81
CA GLY A 210 26.18 -20.62 -3.21
C GLY A 210 25.30 -21.70 -3.87
N ARG A 211 25.15 -21.59 -5.21
CA ARG A 211 24.19 -22.35 -5.99
C ARG A 211 24.36 -23.87 -5.88
N ASP A 212 25.56 -24.37 -6.14
CA ASP A 212 25.77 -25.82 -6.26
C ASP A 212 25.64 -26.48 -4.88
N ARG A 213 26.15 -25.85 -3.83
CA ARG A 213 26.03 -26.36 -2.47
C ARG A 213 24.58 -26.31 -1.97
N TRP A 214 23.81 -25.31 -2.37
CA TRP A 214 22.36 -25.27 -2.06
C TRP A 214 21.64 -26.43 -2.75
N VAL A 215 21.92 -26.67 -4.04
CA VAL A 215 21.34 -27.80 -4.78
C VAL A 215 21.68 -29.15 -4.13
N GLU A 216 22.92 -29.34 -3.70
CA GLU A 216 23.35 -30.55 -2.97
C GLU A 216 22.62 -30.70 -1.63
N THR A 217 22.40 -29.59 -0.92
CA THR A 217 21.74 -29.59 0.39
C THR A 217 20.24 -29.87 0.29
N ILE A 218 19.54 -29.28 -0.70
CA ILE A 218 18.10 -29.43 -0.83
C ILE A 218 17.67 -30.74 -1.47
N THR A 219 18.45 -31.25 -2.45
CA THR A 219 18.08 -32.45 -3.23
C THR A 219 17.68 -33.65 -2.35
N PRO A 220 18.41 -34.01 -1.28
CA PRO A 220 18.02 -35.13 -0.42
C PRO A 220 16.72 -34.92 0.38
N LEU A 221 16.30 -33.67 0.59
CA LEU A 221 15.08 -33.32 1.33
C LEU A 221 13.82 -33.42 0.44
N LEU A 222 13.99 -33.45 -0.88
CA LEU A 222 12.88 -33.39 -1.85
C LEU A 222 12.38 -34.78 -2.26
N ASP A 223 11.07 -34.89 -2.47
CA ASP A 223 10.41 -36.06 -3.06
C ASP A 223 10.39 -35.92 -4.60
N ALA A 224 11.43 -36.38 -5.24
CA ALA A 224 11.56 -36.33 -6.70
C ALA A 224 10.43 -37.02 -7.45
N LYS A 225 9.72 -38.01 -6.83
CA LYS A 225 8.58 -38.70 -7.45
C LYS A 225 7.37 -37.77 -7.63
N LYS A 226 7.23 -36.77 -6.79
CA LYS A 226 6.15 -35.77 -6.86
C LYS A 226 6.51 -34.57 -7.71
N MET A 227 7.78 -34.43 -8.10
CA MET A 227 8.28 -33.31 -8.89
C MET A 227 8.23 -33.65 -10.37
N LEU A 228 7.20 -33.15 -11.04
CA LEU A 228 6.93 -33.50 -12.43
C LEU A 228 7.66 -32.54 -13.40
N HIS A 229 8.26 -33.13 -14.43
CA HIS A 229 8.84 -32.36 -15.52
C HIS A 229 7.73 -31.62 -16.29
N PRO A 230 7.84 -30.33 -16.52
CA PRO A 230 6.76 -29.49 -17.04
C PRO A 230 6.27 -29.89 -18.44
N LEU A 231 7.15 -30.45 -19.27
CA LEU A 231 6.80 -30.84 -20.63
C LEU A 231 6.29 -32.28 -20.70
N THR A 232 6.90 -33.23 -19.95
CA THR A 232 6.56 -34.65 -20.04
C THR A 232 5.52 -35.09 -19.03
N ARG A 233 5.25 -34.27 -18.00
CA ARG A 233 4.37 -34.61 -16.86
C ARG A 233 4.78 -35.86 -16.09
N GLN A 234 6.00 -36.34 -16.32
CA GLN A 234 6.59 -37.48 -15.61
C GLN A 234 7.49 -37.01 -14.47
N PRO A 235 7.73 -37.83 -13.44
CA PRO A 235 8.72 -37.55 -12.42
C PRO A 235 10.07 -37.19 -13.05
N MET A 236 10.72 -36.16 -12.53
CA MET A 236 11.99 -35.69 -13.06
C MET A 236 13.10 -36.73 -12.82
N ASN A 237 13.97 -36.89 -13.77
CA ASN A 237 15.24 -37.59 -13.54
C ASN A 237 16.19 -36.67 -12.76
N GLU A 238 17.27 -37.21 -12.25
CA GLU A 238 18.20 -36.46 -11.39
C GLU A 238 18.82 -35.26 -12.08
N THR A 239 19.12 -35.36 -13.37
CA THR A 239 19.72 -34.27 -14.17
C THR A 239 18.71 -33.12 -14.34
N ASP A 240 17.49 -33.44 -14.78
CA ASP A 240 16.42 -32.45 -14.96
C ASP A 240 16.07 -31.76 -13.65
N LEU A 241 16.08 -32.52 -12.53
CA LEU A 241 15.83 -31.99 -11.19
C LEU A 241 16.92 -30.99 -10.78
N ARG A 242 18.20 -31.36 -10.92
CA ARG A 242 19.32 -30.49 -10.59
C ARG A 242 19.36 -29.23 -11.44
N ASP A 243 19.09 -29.32 -12.73
CA ASP A 243 19.02 -28.17 -13.60
C ASP A 243 17.84 -27.25 -13.25
N SER A 244 16.69 -27.82 -12.91
CA SER A 244 15.55 -27.06 -12.42
C SER A 244 15.85 -26.33 -11.10
N LEU A 245 16.51 -26.99 -10.15
CA LEU A 245 16.92 -26.38 -8.88
C LEU A 245 17.92 -25.24 -9.08
N ARG A 246 18.89 -25.37 -10.02
CA ARG A 246 19.81 -24.29 -10.38
C ARG A 246 19.06 -23.05 -10.89
N LEU A 247 18.06 -23.25 -11.76
CA LEU A 247 17.23 -22.17 -12.27
C LEU A 247 16.38 -21.53 -11.17
N ILE A 248 15.84 -22.32 -10.26
CA ILE A 248 15.08 -21.82 -9.09
C ILE A 248 15.99 -20.98 -8.20
N TRP A 249 17.22 -21.45 -7.93
CA TRP A 249 18.19 -20.68 -7.17
C TRP A 249 18.49 -19.32 -7.80
N GLU A 250 18.76 -19.29 -9.11
CA GLU A 250 18.98 -18.05 -9.86
C GLU A 250 17.77 -17.11 -9.76
N ARG A 251 16.56 -17.66 -9.82
CA ARG A 251 15.35 -16.85 -9.67
C ARG A 251 15.16 -16.28 -8.28
N ILE A 252 15.36 -17.08 -7.24
CA ILE A 252 15.23 -16.62 -5.85
C ILE A 252 16.28 -15.56 -5.55
N THR A 253 17.55 -15.80 -5.90
CA THR A 253 18.67 -14.92 -5.59
C THR A 253 18.68 -13.62 -6.41
N THR A 254 17.99 -13.60 -7.55
CA THR A 254 17.76 -12.39 -8.34
C THR A 254 16.40 -11.76 -8.07
N GLU A 255 15.62 -12.29 -7.12
CA GLU A 255 14.26 -11.85 -6.79
C GLU A 255 13.37 -11.72 -8.05
N GLY A 256 13.49 -12.66 -8.96
CA GLY A 256 12.78 -12.67 -10.24
C GLY A 256 13.30 -11.66 -11.26
N TRP A 257 14.46 -11.05 -11.02
CA TRP A 257 15.08 -10.11 -11.98
C TRP A 257 15.38 -10.75 -13.33
N ILE A 258 15.79 -12.01 -13.33
CA ILE A 258 16.08 -12.80 -14.53
C ILE A 258 14.84 -12.94 -15.44
N ASP A 259 13.63 -12.86 -14.87
CA ASP A 259 12.38 -12.92 -15.65
C ASP A 259 12.07 -11.59 -16.38
N ARG A 260 12.83 -10.54 -16.12
CA ARG A 260 12.62 -9.19 -16.69
C ARG A 260 13.51 -8.88 -17.88
N GLU A 261 14.61 -9.58 -18.03
CA GLU A 261 15.38 -9.48 -19.27
C GLU A 261 14.57 -10.11 -20.40
N PRO A 262 14.27 -9.37 -21.47
CA PRO A 262 13.70 -9.95 -22.66
C PRO A 262 14.79 -10.78 -23.35
N THR A 263 15.02 -11.98 -22.84
CA THR A 263 15.70 -13.00 -23.63
C THR A 263 14.76 -13.31 -24.78
N GLY A 264 15.15 -12.93 -26.00
CA GLY A 264 14.34 -13.04 -27.21
C GLY A 264 13.99 -14.47 -27.66
N ALA A 265 13.82 -15.38 -26.72
CA ALA A 265 13.38 -16.74 -26.93
C ALA A 265 12.04 -16.99 -26.23
N PRO A 266 10.94 -17.10 -27.01
CA PRO A 266 9.60 -17.40 -26.44
C PRO A 266 9.49 -18.84 -25.89
N VAL A 267 10.45 -19.70 -26.12
CA VAL A 267 10.42 -21.12 -25.76
C VAL A 267 11.79 -21.50 -25.19
N GLY A 268 12.01 -21.30 -23.94
CA GLY A 268 13.29 -21.63 -23.33
C GLY A 268 13.24 -21.61 -21.82
N ARG A 269 14.34 -21.32 -21.16
CA ARG A 269 14.53 -21.23 -19.71
C ARG A 269 13.45 -20.40 -19.01
N GLY A 270 12.98 -19.28 -19.58
CA GLY A 270 11.96 -18.44 -19.00
C GLY A 270 10.56 -19.07 -18.93
N ALA A 271 10.18 -19.89 -19.93
CA ALA A 271 8.91 -20.62 -19.92
C ALA A 271 8.91 -21.73 -18.86
N LEU A 272 10.04 -22.42 -18.71
CA LEU A 272 10.25 -23.44 -17.69
C LEU A 272 10.18 -22.84 -16.27
N LEU A 273 10.83 -21.72 -16.06
CA LEU A 273 10.82 -20.99 -14.79
C LEU A 273 9.42 -20.51 -14.38
N ARG A 274 8.64 -20.01 -15.35
CA ARG A 274 7.24 -19.62 -15.10
C ARG A 274 6.36 -20.81 -14.72
N GLN A 275 6.52 -21.95 -15.42
CA GLN A 275 5.78 -23.16 -15.09
C GLN A 275 6.16 -23.72 -13.71
N HIS A 276 7.44 -23.64 -13.32
CA HIS A 276 7.89 -24.04 -11.99
C HIS A 276 7.34 -23.13 -10.88
N ALA A 277 7.21 -21.84 -11.13
CA ALA A 277 6.58 -20.93 -10.19
C ALA A 277 5.09 -21.22 -9.99
N ASP A 278 4.40 -21.55 -11.07
CA ASP A 278 2.97 -21.81 -11.07
C ASP A 278 2.61 -23.16 -10.42
N HIS A 279 3.55 -24.11 -10.34
CA HIS A 279 3.28 -25.49 -9.91
C HIS A 279 3.83 -25.86 -8.54
N ARG A 280 4.26 -24.87 -7.71
CA ARG A 280 4.74 -25.18 -6.35
C ARG A 280 5.75 -26.33 -6.35
N PHE A 281 6.84 -26.13 -7.07
CA PHE A 281 7.75 -27.15 -7.53
C PHE A 281 8.43 -27.95 -6.40
N LEU A 282 8.76 -27.32 -5.27
CA LEU A 282 9.53 -27.98 -4.21
C LEU A 282 8.60 -28.84 -3.32
N HIS A 283 8.67 -30.15 -3.52
CA HIS A 283 7.96 -31.12 -2.67
C HIS A 283 8.93 -31.76 -1.69
N PHE A 284 8.74 -31.54 -0.40
CA PHE A 284 9.54 -32.14 0.67
C PHE A 284 9.04 -33.53 1.00
N LYS A 285 9.94 -34.44 1.42
CA LYS A 285 9.63 -35.82 1.79
C LYS A 285 8.81 -35.89 3.07
N SER A 286 9.12 -35.03 4.06
CA SER A 286 8.51 -35.00 5.38
C SER A 286 8.34 -33.56 5.89
N ALA A 287 7.55 -33.39 6.94
CA ALA A 287 7.45 -32.14 7.64
C ALA A 287 8.80 -31.68 8.23
N ASP A 288 9.58 -32.62 8.76
CA ASP A 288 10.88 -32.30 9.34
C ASP A 288 11.90 -31.82 8.29
N ASP A 289 11.86 -32.36 7.06
CA ASP A 289 12.65 -31.87 5.93
C ASP A 289 12.27 -30.44 5.54
N TRP A 290 10.96 -30.15 5.49
CA TRP A 290 10.46 -28.79 5.24
C TRP A 290 10.90 -27.83 6.33
N LEU A 291 10.73 -28.22 7.62
CA LEU A 291 11.14 -27.40 8.78
C LEU A 291 12.65 -27.17 8.81
N LYS A 292 13.45 -28.18 8.44
CA LYS A 292 14.90 -28.05 8.31
C LYS A 292 15.25 -27.02 7.23
N TYR A 293 14.68 -27.16 6.06
CA TYR A 293 14.89 -26.22 4.97
C TYR A 293 14.48 -24.79 5.35
N GLN A 294 13.32 -24.64 6.01
CA GLN A 294 12.82 -23.34 6.43
C GLN A 294 13.74 -22.68 7.49
N ARG A 295 14.38 -23.47 8.34
CA ARG A 295 15.36 -22.95 9.30
C ARG A 295 16.68 -22.51 8.65
N ASP A 296 17.12 -23.24 7.62
CA ASP A 296 18.43 -23.04 7.00
C ASP A 296 18.37 -21.96 5.89
N PHE A 297 17.26 -21.89 5.16
CA PHE A 297 17.12 -21.09 3.96
C PHE A 297 15.80 -20.29 3.87
N GLY A 298 14.93 -20.36 4.85
CA GLY A 298 13.63 -19.69 4.83
C GLY A 298 13.62 -18.37 5.58
N GLU A 299 12.70 -17.50 5.18
CA GLU A 299 12.38 -16.28 5.92
C GLU A 299 11.31 -16.57 7.00
N GLY A 300 11.64 -16.30 8.26
CA GLY A 300 10.70 -16.37 9.36
C GLY A 300 10.27 -17.78 9.78
N ASP A 301 9.15 -17.85 10.46
CA ASP A 301 8.56 -19.07 10.97
C ASP A 301 7.44 -19.61 10.03
N PRO A 302 6.89 -20.80 10.27
CA PRO A 302 5.80 -21.35 9.48
C PRO A 302 4.57 -20.44 9.38
N PHE A 303 4.26 -19.68 10.42
CA PHE A 303 3.14 -18.74 10.40
C PHE A 303 3.40 -17.55 9.44
N ALA A 304 4.63 -17.06 9.38
CA ALA A 304 5.04 -16.06 8.41
C ALA A 304 4.88 -16.58 6.97
N ALA A 305 5.28 -17.82 6.71
CA ALA A 305 5.10 -18.44 5.41
C ALA A 305 3.62 -18.54 5.02
N MET A 306 2.74 -18.92 5.98
CA MET A 306 1.28 -18.94 5.76
C MET A 306 0.74 -17.55 5.38
N MET A 307 1.07 -16.54 6.16
CA MET A 307 0.57 -15.17 5.95
C MET A 307 1.12 -14.54 4.68
N GLY A 308 2.38 -14.76 4.37
CA GLY A 308 3.02 -14.31 3.13
C GLY A 308 2.36 -14.93 1.90
N HIS A 309 2.01 -16.21 1.96
CA HIS A 309 1.27 -16.89 0.91
C HIS A 309 -0.12 -16.28 0.70
N LEU A 310 -0.89 -16.05 1.78
CA LEU A 310 -2.20 -15.40 1.68
C LEU A 310 -2.08 -14.03 1.04
N SER A 311 -1.09 -13.23 1.45
CA SER A 311 -0.86 -11.90 0.89
C SER A 311 -0.53 -11.95 -0.60
N THR A 312 0.29 -12.89 -1.03
CA THR A 312 0.68 -13.05 -2.44
C THR A 312 -0.48 -13.57 -3.29
N MET A 313 -1.16 -14.64 -2.84
CA MET A 313 -2.31 -15.19 -3.56
C MET A 313 -3.45 -14.19 -3.72
N THR A 314 -3.79 -13.47 -2.66
CA THR A 314 -4.88 -12.47 -2.72
C THR A 314 -4.53 -11.30 -3.62
N ARG A 315 -3.27 -10.89 -3.69
CA ARG A 315 -2.79 -9.89 -4.64
C ARG A 315 -2.92 -10.37 -6.08
N ASP A 316 -2.45 -11.58 -6.35
CA ASP A 316 -2.45 -12.13 -7.71
C ASP A 316 -3.88 -12.40 -8.19
N ILE A 317 -4.76 -12.92 -7.32
CA ILE A 317 -6.20 -13.06 -7.60
C ILE A 317 -6.82 -11.69 -7.92
N ALA A 318 -6.61 -10.68 -7.06
CA ALA A 318 -7.17 -9.35 -7.27
C ALA A 318 -6.70 -8.73 -8.60
N ALA A 319 -5.42 -8.87 -8.92
CA ALA A 319 -4.86 -8.40 -10.18
C ALA A 319 -5.48 -9.11 -11.39
N MET A 320 -5.63 -10.45 -11.32
CA MET A 320 -6.23 -11.23 -12.41
C MET A 320 -7.74 -10.97 -12.55
N GLU A 321 -8.47 -10.82 -11.47
CA GLU A 321 -9.89 -10.50 -11.53
C GLU A 321 -10.16 -9.09 -12.06
N VAL A 322 -9.27 -8.13 -11.81
CA VAL A 322 -9.39 -6.75 -12.32
C VAL A 322 -8.90 -6.66 -13.76
N LEU A 323 -7.71 -7.16 -14.05
CA LEU A 323 -7.01 -6.98 -15.33
C LEU A 323 -7.09 -8.18 -16.28
N GLY A 324 -7.63 -9.32 -15.82
CA GLY A 324 -7.67 -10.57 -16.59
C GLY A 324 -6.49 -11.49 -16.31
N PRO A 325 -6.46 -12.69 -16.96
CA PRO A 325 -5.51 -13.77 -16.68
C PRO A 325 -4.03 -13.40 -16.79
N ASN A 326 -3.70 -12.38 -17.58
CA ASN A 326 -2.34 -11.85 -17.69
C ASN A 326 -2.34 -10.34 -17.38
N PRO A 327 -2.23 -9.96 -16.09
CA PRO A 327 -2.26 -8.56 -15.68
C PRO A 327 -1.19 -7.70 -16.34
N GLU A 328 0.01 -8.23 -16.55
CA GLU A 328 1.11 -7.48 -17.15
C GLU A 328 0.86 -7.16 -18.63
N ALA A 329 0.40 -8.13 -19.40
CA ALA A 329 0.04 -7.92 -20.79
C ALA A 329 -1.13 -6.92 -20.92
N MET A 330 -2.13 -7.02 -20.05
CA MET A 330 -3.25 -6.08 -20.02
C MET A 330 -2.78 -4.66 -19.68
N ARG A 331 -1.92 -4.51 -18.66
CA ARG A 331 -1.37 -3.19 -18.31
C ARG A 331 -0.60 -2.57 -19.48
N ASN A 332 0.25 -3.35 -20.14
CA ASN A 332 1.00 -2.88 -21.30
C ASN A 332 0.07 -2.45 -22.44
N TYR A 333 -0.99 -3.22 -22.72
CA TYR A 333 -2.02 -2.85 -23.68
C TYR A 333 -2.70 -1.53 -23.28
N LEU A 334 -3.15 -1.39 -22.02
CA LEU A 334 -3.82 -0.19 -21.54
C LEU A 334 -2.91 1.04 -21.56
N LYS A 335 -1.61 0.89 -21.28
CA LYS A 335 -0.63 1.97 -21.44
C LYS A 335 -0.55 2.45 -22.89
N GLN A 336 -0.59 1.53 -23.85
CA GLN A 336 -0.66 1.88 -25.28
C GLN A 336 -1.95 2.63 -25.60
N VAL A 337 -3.10 2.18 -25.07
CA VAL A 337 -4.39 2.85 -25.25
C VAL A 337 -4.35 4.27 -24.69
N VAL A 338 -3.86 4.45 -23.46
CA VAL A 338 -3.72 5.78 -22.83
C VAL A 338 -2.81 6.69 -23.65
N THR A 339 -1.65 6.18 -24.04
CA THR A 339 -0.68 6.95 -24.85
C THR A 339 -1.25 7.32 -26.22
N ALA A 340 -1.92 6.39 -26.89
CA ALA A 340 -2.54 6.64 -28.19
C ALA A 340 -3.68 7.68 -28.11
N GLN A 341 -4.48 7.64 -27.06
CA GLN A 341 -5.51 8.65 -26.82
C GLN A 341 -4.91 10.02 -26.51
N ALA A 342 -3.88 10.08 -25.67
CA ALA A 342 -3.19 11.34 -25.38
C ALA A 342 -2.52 11.94 -26.63
N ALA A 343 -1.94 11.09 -27.49
CA ALA A 343 -1.33 11.51 -28.75
C ALA A 343 -2.33 12.04 -29.78
N LYS A 344 -3.59 11.58 -29.73
CA LYS A 344 -4.67 12.11 -30.59
C LYS A 344 -5.13 13.51 -30.15
N MET A 345 -4.80 13.92 -28.93
CA MET A 345 -5.15 15.22 -28.39
C MET A 345 -4.13 16.27 -28.85
N ARG A 346 -4.58 17.21 -29.61
CA ARG A 346 -3.69 18.29 -30.12
C ARG A 346 -3.49 19.33 -29.02
N PRO A 347 -2.28 19.88 -28.90
CA PRO A 347 -2.04 21.04 -28.02
C PRO A 347 -2.97 22.21 -28.36
N LEU A 348 -3.46 22.91 -27.32
CA LEU A 348 -4.41 24.00 -27.48
C LEU A 348 -3.89 25.10 -28.44
N GLU A 349 -2.60 25.42 -28.35
CA GLU A 349 -1.91 26.40 -29.18
C GLU A 349 -1.99 26.03 -30.66
N ARG A 350 -1.83 24.73 -30.99
CA ARG A 350 -1.88 24.24 -32.37
C ARG A 350 -3.31 24.26 -32.94
N ILE A 351 -4.28 23.93 -32.07
CA ILE A 351 -5.70 23.99 -32.46
C ILE A 351 -6.14 25.44 -32.65
N ALA A 352 -5.69 26.36 -31.78
CA ALA A 352 -5.96 27.79 -31.92
C ALA A 352 -5.32 28.38 -33.19
N ALA A 353 -4.07 27.97 -33.50
CA ALA A 353 -3.40 28.37 -34.74
C ALA A 353 -4.11 27.87 -36.00
N ASP A 354 -4.54 26.60 -35.99
CA ASP A 354 -5.30 26.03 -37.11
C ASP A 354 -6.68 26.68 -37.27
N LEU A 355 -7.34 27.02 -36.16
CA LEU A 355 -8.60 27.77 -36.14
C LEU A 355 -8.39 29.17 -36.70
N GLN A 356 -7.35 29.90 -36.28
CA GLN A 356 -7.00 31.20 -36.84
C GLN A 356 -6.69 31.13 -38.36
N ALA A 357 -5.98 30.08 -38.80
CA ALA A 357 -5.70 29.87 -40.22
C ALA A 357 -6.96 29.55 -41.03
N ALA A 358 -7.89 28.79 -40.46
CA ALA A 358 -9.18 28.53 -41.06
C ALA A 358 -10.01 29.82 -41.19
N LEU A 359 -10.03 30.62 -40.11
CA LEU A 359 -10.74 31.92 -40.09
C LEU A 359 -10.19 32.93 -41.10
N LYS A 360 -8.85 33.05 -41.24
CA LYS A 360 -8.24 33.88 -42.27
C LYS A 360 -8.64 33.47 -43.70
N ARG A 361 -8.75 32.16 -43.97
CA ARG A 361 -9.23 31.65 -45.26
C ARG A 361 -10.68 32.00 -45.50
N MET A 362 -11.50 32.03 -44.47
CA MET A 362 -12.94 32.31 -44.59
C MET A 362 -13.27 33.79 -44.62
N ALA A 363 -12.48 34.64 -43.97
CA ALA A 363 -12.61 36.10 -44.05
C ALA A 363 -12.49 36.62 -45.49
N GLY A 364 -11.74 35.89 -46.35
CA GLY A 364 -11.71 36.16 -47.81
C GLY A 364 -12.98 35.79 -48.59
N GLN A 365 -13.99 35.12 -47.99
CA GLN A 365 -15.14 34.58 -48.68
C GLN A 365 -16.48 35.31 -48.42
N GLN A 366 -16.51 36.57 -48.02
CA GLN A 366 -17.72 37.41 -47.79
C GLN A 366 -18.90 36.66 -47.10
N SER A 367 -18.63 35.88 -46.07
CA SER A 367 -19.66 35.16 -45.32
C SER A 367 -20.25 36.04 -44.21
N PRO A 368 -21.56 36.06 -43.96
CA PRO A 368 -22.17 36.84 -42.89
C PRO A 368 -21.67 36.43 -41.48
N PHE A 369 -21.03 35.28 -41.37
CA PHE A 369 -20.44 34.78 -40.13
C PHE A 369 -18.97 35.15 -39.96
N ALA A 370 -18.29 35.70 -40.96
CA ALA A 370 -16.86 36.01 -40.94
C ALA A 370 -16.50 36.98 -39.78
N ALA A 371 -17.30 37.98 -39.51
CA ALA A 371 -17.08 38.98 -38.49
C ALA A 371 -17.24 38.39 -37.06
N ALA A 372 -18.18 37.48 -36.84
CA ALA A 372 -18.39 36.81 -35.58
C ALA A 372 -17.24 35.82 -35.28
N PHE A 373 -16.75 35.16 -36.29
CA PHE A 373 -15.59 34.29 -36.21
C PHE A 373 -14.29 35.03 -35.98
N GLU A 374 -14.07 36.16 -36.65
CA GLU A 374 -12.92 37.04 -36.46
C GLU A 374 -12.88 37.54 -35.02
N LYS A 375 -14.02 37.97 -34.48
CA LYS A 375 -14.15 38.38 -33.09
C LYS A 375 -13.83 37.22 -32.12
N ALA A 376 -14.32 36.01 -32.39
CA ALA A 376 -14.05 34.84 -31.57
C ALA A 376 -12.57 34.42 -31.65
N ALA A 377 -11.93 34.50 -32.81
CA ALA A 377 -10.50 34.26 -33.01
C ALA A 377 -9.62 35.25 -32.28
N LEU A 378 -9.95 36.52 -32.34
CA LEU A 378 -9.24 37.60 -31.63
C LEU A 378 -9.38 37.42 -30.13
N THR A 379 -10.54 36.98 -29.66
CA THR A 379 -10.77 36.66 -28.24
C THR A 379 -9.93 35.47 -27.81
N LEU A 380 -9.88 34.40 -28.57
CA LEU A 380 -9.05 33.23 -28.33
C LEU A 380 -7.56 33.55 -28.33
N ASP A 381 -7.09 34.37 -29.26
CA ASP A 381 -5.70 34.81 -29.34
C ASP A 381 -5.31 35.70 -28.14
N ALA A 382 -6.19 36.61 -27.73
CA ALA A 382 -5.99 37.44 -26.54
C ALA A 382 -5.91 36.61 -25.26
N ILE A 383 -6.83 35.63 -25.12
CA ILE A 383 -6.86 34.71 -23.96
C ILE A 383 -5.61 33.83 -23.95
N ASN A 384 -5.16 33.32 -25.11
CA ASN A 384 -3.94 32.53 -25.22
C ASN A 384 -2.69 33.36 -24.84
N ARG A 385 -2.55 34.57 -25.33
CA ARG A 385 -1.44 35.45 -24.99
C ARG A 385 -1.42 35.79 -23.49
N GLU A 386 -2.57 36.06 -22.91
CA GLU A 386 -2.67 36.28 -21.45
C GLU A 386 -2.34 35.04 -20.64
N ALA A 387 -2.80 33.86 -21.07
CA ALA A 387 -2.47 32.59 -20.45
C ALA A 387 -0.97 32.29 -20.52
N GLU A 388 -0.31 32.55 -21.64
CA GLU A 388 1.14 32.40 -21.82
C GLU A 388 1.92 33.38 -20.93
N ALA A 389 1.51 34.65 -20.89
CA ALA A 389 2.12 35.64 -20.01
C ALA A 389 1.99 35.32 -18.53
N LEU A 390 0.88 34.72 -18.13
CA LEU A 390 0.66 34.24 -16.75
C LEU A 390 1.47 32.97 -16.43
N ARG A 391 1.65 32.10 -17.42
CA ARG A 391 2.54 30.91 -17.27
C ARG A 391 4.00 31.30 -17.16
N ALA A 392 4.46 32.22 -17.98
CA ALA A 392 5.84 32.71 -17.93
C ALA A 392 6.19 33.36 -16.56
N LYS A 393 5.18 33.93 -15.88
CA LYS A 393 5.36 34.52 -14.54
C LYS A 393 5.43 33.47 -13.41
N GLY A 394 5.00 32.23 -13.57
CA GLY A 394 5.18 31.11 -12.66
C GLY A 394 4.67 31.26 -11.21
N THR A 395 4.10 32.41 -10.84
CA THR A 395 3.73 32.73 -9.46
C THR A 395 2.36 32.16 -9.07
N ARG A 396 2.15 31.90 -7.77
CA ARG A 396 0.87 31.44 -7.22
C ARG A 396 -0.32 32.36 -7.56
N ARG A 397 -0.06 33.66 -7.72
CA ARG A 397 -1.06 34.66 -8.13
C ARG A 397 -1.41 34.54 -9.61
N ALA A 398 -0.45 34.19 -10.46
CA ALA A 398 -0.67 33.91 -11.87
C ALA A 398 -1.50 32.64 -12.07
N LYS A 399 -1.23 31.59 -11.31
CA LYS A 399 -2.02 30.34 -11.31
C LYS A 399 -3.49 30.55 -10.93
N ARG A 400 -3.79 31.45 -9.98
CA ARG A 400 -5.19 31.79 -9.61
C ARG A 400 -5.95 32.54 -10.71
N LYS A 401 -5.27 33.29 -11.56
CA LYS A 401 -5.88 34.00 -12.68
C LYS A 401 -6.16 33.12 -13.91
N LEU A 402 -5.52 31.95 -14.00
CA LEU A 402 -5.76 30.99 -15.07
C LEU A 402 -7.21 30.43 -15.05
N GLY A 403 -7.81 30.18 -13.91
CA GLY A 403 -9.17 29.62 -13.82
C GLY A 403 -10.29 30.52 -14.38
N PRO A 404 -10.29 31.85 -14.14
CA PRO A 404 -11.20 32.78 -14.84
C PRO A 404 -10.95 32.83 -16.35
N LEU A 405 -9.70 32.81 -16.80
CA LEU A 405 -9.38 32.78 -18.24
C LEU A 405 -9.90 31.52 -18.92
N GLU A 406 -9.86 30.39 -18.24
CA GLU A 406 -10.37 29.12 -18.73
C GLU A 406 -11.90 29.12 -18.87
N ARG A 407 -12.61 29.86 -18.02
CA ARG A 407 -14.05 30.09 -18.18
C ARG A 407 -14.34 30.99 -19.39
N GLN A 408 -13.61 32.08 -19.55
CA GLN A 408 -13.73 32.95 -20.71
C GLN A 408 -13.44 32.22 -22.03
N LEU A 409 -12.49 31.28 -22.00
CA LEU A 409 -12.18 30.44 -23.14
C LEU A 409 -13.31 29.43 -23.41
N ALA A 410 -13.94 28.90 -22.38
CA ALA A 410 -15.10 28.02 -22.51
C ALA A 410 -16.32 28.77 -23.06
N ASP A 411 -16.55 30.00 -22.64
CA ASP A 411 -17.62 30.88 -23.14
C ASP A 411 -17.36 31.25 -24.61
N ALA A 412 -16.16 31.67 -24.96
CA ALA A 412 -15.78 31.98 -26.36
C ALA A 412 -15.90 30.75 -27.28
N MET A 413 -15.80 29.56 -26.72
CA MET A 413 -15.98 28.31 -27.48
C MET A 413 -17.44 27.90 -27.60
N ALA A 414 -18.28 28.18 -26.61
CA ALA A 414 -19.71 28.01 -26.71
C ALA A 414 -20.30 28.94 -27.82
N ASP A 415 -19.76 30.16 -27.90
CA ASP A 415 -20.08 31.10 -28.98
C ASP A 415 -19.65 30.56 -30.36
N LEU A 416 -18.46 29.94 -30.42
CA LEU A 416 -17.99 29.27 -31.65
C LEU A 416 -18.84 28.05 -32.03
N ASP A 417 -19.30 27.24 -31.10
CA ASP A 417 -20.22 26.12 -31.35
C ASP A 417 -21.56 26.63 -31.89
N ALA A 418 -22.08 27.75 -31.35
CA ALA A 418 -23.32 28.38 -31.83
C ALA A 418 -23.17 28.94 -33.25
N ILE A 419 -22.02 29.52 -33.58
CA ILE A 419 -21.69 30.03 -34.89
C ILE A 419 -21.41 28.89 -35.88
N SER A 420 -20.83 27.79 -35.46
CA SER A 420 -20.46 26.63 -36.30
C SER A 420 -21.63 25.72 -36.70
N ALA A 421 -22.80 25.88 -36.12
CA ALA A 421 -23.96 25.06 -36.39
C ALA A 421 -24.50 25.19 -37.87
N GLY A 422 -23.89 26.08 -38.65
CA GLY A 422 -24.18 26.25 -40.08
C GLY A 422 -22.96 26.15 -40.99
N TRP A 423 -21.84 25.61 -40.50
CA TRP A 423 -20.56 25.66 -41.20
C TRP A 423 -19.95 24.30 -41.54
N ASP A 424 -19.01 24.38 -42.52
CA ASP A 424 -18.23 23.27 -43.03
C ASP A 424 -17.74 22.31 -41.91
N ASP A 425 -17.85 21.02 -42.18
CA ASP A 425 -17.39 19.90 -41.32
C ASP A 425 -15.98 20.04 -40.72
N ALA A 426 -15.10 20.80 -41.38
CA ALA A 426 -13.73 21.05 -40.93
C ALA A 426 -13.68 21.99 -39.72
N VAL A 427 -14.56 23.01 -39.67
CA VAL A 427 -14.62 23.97 -38.55
C VAL A 427 -15.32 23.36 -37.35
N SER A 428 -16.36 22.57 -37.57
CA SER A 428 -17.01 21.80 -36.49
C SER A 428 -16.04 20.80 -35.85
N ARG A 429 -15.19 20.14 -36.65
CA ARG A 429 -14.13 19.26 -36.13
C ARG A 429 -13.10 20.01 -35.30
N LEU A 430 -12.59 21.17 -35.78
CA LEU A 430 -11.62 22.01 -35.04
C LEU A 430 -12.22 22.55 -33.75
N ALA A 431 -13.47 22.98 -33.74
CA ALA A 431 -14.16 23.42 -32.52
C ALA A 431 -14.27 22.28 -31.50
N GLY A 432 -14.64 21.08 -31.95
CA GLY A 432 -14.70 19.88 -31.12
C GLY A 432 -13.34 19.44 -30.58
N GLU A 433 -12.26 19.57 -31.37
CA GLU A 433 -10.88 19.31 -30.92
C GLU A 433 -10.41 20.36 -29.92
N THR A 434 -10.73 21.64 -30.14
CA THR A 434 -10.42 22.71 -29.22
C THR A 434 -11.09 22.49 -27.85
N LYS A 435 -12.37 22.12 -27.85
CA LYS A 435 -13.14 21.81 -26.65
C LYS A 435 -12.53 20.64 -25.88
N ARG A 436 -12.07 19.59 -26.60
CA ARG A 436 -11.38 18.44 -26.00
C ARG A 436 -10.01 18.82 -25.44
N ALA A 437 -9.22 19.60 -26.18
CA ALA A 437 -7.91 20.05 -25.72
C ALA A 437 -8.02 20.97 -24.50
N LEU A 438 -9.03 21.84 -24.46
CA LEU A 438 -9.31 22.69 -23.31
C LEU A 438 -9.70 21.86 -22.07
N ALA A 439 -10.60 20.90 -22.22
CA ALA A 439 -10.98 20.00 -21.14
C ALA A 439 -9.74 19.31 -20.55
N ASN A 440 -8.81 18.85 -21.39
CA ASN A 440 -7.56 18.26 -20.94
C ASN A 440 -6.62 19.25 -20.24
N LYS A 441 -6.51 20.46 -20.77
CA LYS A 441 -5.64 21.49 -20.16
C LYS A 441 -6.07 21.86 -18.75
N VAL A 442 -7.36 21.84 -18.46
CA VAL A 442 -7.87 22.10 -17.09
C VAL A 442 -7.58 20.94 -16.13
N ILE A 443 -7.58 19.69 -16.64
CA ILE A 443 -7.15 18.52 -15.84
C ILE A 443 -5.65 18.65 -15.49
N PHE A 444 -4.87 19.18 -16.41
CA PHE A 444 -3.39 19.15 -16.38
C PHE A 444 -2.81 20.56 -16.24
N ALA A 445 -3.26 21.29 -15.24
CA ALA A 445 -2.94 22.70 -15.01
C ALA A 445 -1.44 23.08 -15.09
N ASP A 446 -0.54 22.10 -15.10
CA ASP A 446 0.90 22.27 -15.24
C ASP A 446 1.48 21.57 -16.49
N ALA A 447 0.70 20.85 -17.29
CA ALA A 447 1.19 20.14 -18.48
C ALA A 447 0.74 20.87 -19.75
N ALA A 448 1.67 21.49 -20.43
CA ALA A 448 1.42 22.11 -21.73
C ALA A 448 1.08 21.09 -22.84
N ASN A 449 1.31 19.79 -22.58
CA ASN A 449 1.14 18.71 -23.54
C ASN A 449 0.38 17.52 -22.90
N PRO A 450 -0.78 17.11 -23.44
CA PRO A 450 -1.53 15.95 -22.96
C PRO A 450 -0.71 14.65 -22.92
N LEU A 451 0.25 14.50 -23.83
CA LEU A 451 1.12 13.35 -23.87
C LEU A 451 2.11 13.31 -22.69
N ASP A 452 2.64 14.47 -22.31
CA ASP A 452 3.56 14.55 -21.16
C ASP A 452 2.84 14.27 -19.84
N HIS A 453 1.61 14.76 -19.71
CA HIS A 453 0.78 14.38 -18.57
C HIS A 453 0.50 12.88 -18.54
N ALA A 454 0.08 12.29 -19.65
CA ALA A 454 -0.16 10.85 -19.72
C ALA A 454 1.12 10.07 -19.33
N ARG A 455 2.29 10.48 -19.80
CA ARG A 455 3.59 9.88 -19.40
C ARG A 455 3.84 9.96 -17.89
N GLN A 456 3.58 11.11 -17.28
CA GLN A 456 3.73 11.27 -15.82
C GLN A 456 2.80 10.34 -15.05
N VAL A 457 1.51 10.28 -15.45
CA VAL A 457 0.54 9.42 -14.78
C VAL A 457 0.89 7.95 -14.96
N LEU A 458 1.33 7.54 -16.17
CA LEU A 458 1.79 6.17 -16.43
C LEU A 458 3.02 5.82 -15.60
N PHE A 459 3.98 6.74 -15.47
CA PHE A 459 5.15 6.55 -14.59
C PHE A 459 4.74 6.31 -13.12
N HIS A 460 3.80 7.10 -12.60
CA HIS A 460 3.28 6.88 -11.25
C HIS A 460 2.51 5.56 -11.12
N ALA A 461 1.74 5.17 -12.12
CA ALA A 461 1.03 3.89 -12.14
C ALA A 461 1.99 2.69 -12.17
N ASP A 462 3.10 2.80 -12.91
CA ASP A 462 4.15 1.79 -12.91
C ASP A 462 4.86 1.70 -11.55
N ALA A 463 5.16 2.84 -10.93
CA ALA A 463 5.73 2.87 -9.58
C ALA A 463 4.78 2.26 -8.52
N MET A 464 3.46 2.50 -8.64
CA MET A 464 2.46 1.84 -7.78
C MET A 464 2.45 0.32 -7.98
N TRP A 465 2.50 -0.13 -9.22
CA TRP A 465 2.56 -1.54 -9.56
C TRP A 465 3.82 -2.22 -9.01
N ASP A 466 4.97 -1.55 -9.12
CA ASP A 466 6.22 -2.03 -8.55
C ASP A 466 6.17 -2.15 -7.02
N VAL A 467 5.52 -1.19 -6.34
CA VAL A 467 5.27 -1.28 -4.89
C VAL A 467 4.38 -2.47 -4.55
N MET A 468 3.29 -2.66 -5.30
CA MET A 468 2.34 -3.77 -5.08
C MET A 468 2.99 -5.14 -5.29
N ARG A 469 3.84 -5.28 -6.30
CA ARG A 469 4.57 -6.53 -6.57
C ARG A 469 5.77 -6.76 -5.68
N GLY A 470 6.19 -5.77 -4.89
CA GLY A 470 7.40 -5.81 -4.09
C GLY A 470 8.68 -5.52 -4.88
N SER A 471 8.59 -5.38 -6.20
CA SER A 471 9.74 -5.14 -7.07
C SER A 471 10.44 -3.79 -6.83
N ALA A 472 9.71 -2.81 -6.27
CA ALA A 472 10.29 -1.54 -5.82
C ALA A 472 11.31 -1.69 -4.69
N ASN A 473 11.34 -2.83 -4.01
CA ASN A 473 12.23 -3.09 -2.87
C ASN A 473 13.43 -3.98 -3.22
N VAL A 474 13.48 -4.51 -4.45
CA VAL A 474 14.59 -5.32 -4.92
C VAL A 474 15.87 -4.47 -5.03
N PRO A 475 16.92 -4.76 -4.24
CA PRO A 475 18.11 -3.93 -4.22
C PRO A 475 19.00 -4.16 -5.46
N VAL A 476 19.59 -3.08 -5.96
CA VAL A 476 20.66 -3.15 -6.97
C VAL A 476 21.97 -3.56 -6.32
N ASN A 477 22.21 -3.09 -5.10
CA ASN A 477 23.33 -3.48 -4.26
C ASN A 477 22.79 -3.84 -2.86
N SER A 478 22.75 -5.14 -2.55
CA SER A 478 22.21 -5.65 -1.30
C SER A 478 23.00 -5.19 -0.08
N LYS A 479 24.32 -5.11 -0.13
CA LYS A 479 25.16 -4.68 0.99
C LYS A 479 24.88 -3.23 1.39
N ILE A 480 24.84 -2.32 0.42
CA ILE A 480 24.53 -0.90 0.67
C ILE A 480 23.08 -0.77 1.18
N ALA A 481 22.13 -1.42 0.50
CA ALA A 481 20.73 -1.38 0.88
C ALA A 481 20.51 -1.90 2.31
N ASN A 482 21.07 -3.05 2.66
CA ASN A 482 20.92 -3.67 3.99
C ASN A 482 21.57 -2.85 5.10
N THR A 483 22.76 -2.27 4.85
CA THR A 483 23.45 -1.40 5.83
C THR A 483 22.62 -0.15 6.12
N LEU A 484 22.14 0.55 5.09
CA LEU A 484 21.36 1.77 5.27
C LEU A 484 19.95 1.45 5.80
N GLN A 485 19.38 0.31 5.41
CA GLN A 485 18.12 -0.16 5.99
C GLN A 485 18.27 -0.47 7.49
N SER A 486 19.35 -1.14 7.90
CA SER A 486 19.64 -1.42 9.30
C SER A 486 19.78 -0.13 10.11
N ALA A 487 20.44 0.88 9.55
CA ALA A 487 20.53 2.19 10.17
C ALA A 487 19.16 2.87 10.30
N ARG A 488 18.30 2.81 9.26
CA ARG A 488 16.92 3.32 9.32
C ARG A 488 16.09 2.59 10.38
N ASN A 489 16.26 1.29 10.51
CA ASN A 489 15.56 0.47 11.50
C ASN A 489 15.92 0.92 12.94
N LEU A 490 17.20 1.13 13.21
CA LEU A 490 17.66 1.63 14.51
C LEU A 490 17.12 3.04 14.77
N VAL A 491 17.14 3.93 13.79
CA VAL A 491 16.55 5.27 13.91
C VAL A 491 15.05 5.19 14.20
N SER A 492 14.33 4.29 13.54
CA SER A 492 12.89 4.07 13.80
C SER A 492 12.66 3.57 15.22
N ALA A 493 13.45 2.60 15.68
CA ALA A 493 13.37 2.06 17.03
C ALA A 493 13.66 3.12 18.11
N ALA A 494 14.58 4.03 17.81
CA ALA A 494 14.94 5.10 18.75
C ALA A 494 13.97 6.31 18.71
N ALA A 495 13.32 6.59 17.56
CA ALA A 495 12.52 7.82 17.39
C ALA A 495 11.01 7.62 17.60
N LEU A 496 10.46 6.46 17.25
CA LEU A 496 9.00 6.25 17.20
C LEU A 496 8.35 5.94 18.56
N GLY A 497 9.08 5.75 19.64
CA GLY A 497 8.54 5.31 20.93
C GLY A 497 7.48 6.22 21.57
N SER A 498 7.28 7.44 21.08
CA SER A 498 6.21 8.36 21.52
C SER A 498 5.17 8.67 20.44
N ALA A 499 5.17 7.93 19.34
CA ALA A 499 4.26 8.17 18.21
C ALA A 499 2.78 7.96 18.62
N GLN A 500 2.49 7.08 19.59
CA GLN A 500 1.13 6.87 20.08
C GLN A 500 0.50 8.11 20.69
N ILE A 501 1.27 8.94 21.41
CA ILE A 501 0.73 10.22 21.93
C ILE A 501 0.35 11.15 20.78
N SER A 502 1.12 11.11 19.70
CA SER A 502 0.79 11.89 18.49
C SER A 502 -0.47 11.36 17.79
N ALA A 503 -0.72 10.05 17.85
CA ALA A 503 -1.89 9.42 17.21
C ALA A 503 -3.23 9.81 17.85
N ILE A 504 -3.22 10.45 19.01
CA ILE A 504 -4.44 11.05 19.60
C ILE A 504 -5.04 12.11 18.67
N SER A 505 -4.21 12.87 17.98
CA SER A 505 -4.70 13.84 16.98
C SER A 505 -5.40 13.18 15.80
N ASP A 506 -5.11 11.91 15.50
CA ASP A 506 -5.68 11.18 14.39
C ASP A 506 -7.20 10.86 14.61
N ILE A 507 -7.69 10.97 15.85
CA ILE A 507 -9.13 10.86 16.18
C ILE A 507 -9.97 11.87 15.38
N ALA A 508 -9.38 13.03 15.02
CA ALA A 508 -10.04 14.01 14.17
C ALA A 508 -10.49 13.42 12.83
N PHE A 509 -9.65 12.58 12.23
CA PHE A 509 -9.96 11.91 10.97
C PHE A 509 -11.14 10.94 11.15
N GLY A 510 -11.15 10.18 12.24
CA GLY A 510 -12.25 9.28 12.58
C GLY A 510 -13.56 10.01 12.77
N LYS A 511 -13.56 11.14 13.50
CA LYS A 511 -14.75 11.97 13.72
C LYS A 511 -15.29 12.51 12.39
N ILE A 512 -14.47 13.19 11.61
CA ILE A 512 -14.93 13.85 10.39
C ILE A 512 -15.40 12.84 9.34
N THR A 513 -14.76 11.67 9.27
CA THR A 513 -15.17 10.61 8.34
C THR A 513 -16.51 10.02 8.76
N ARG A 514 -16.76 9.76 10.05
CA ARG A 514 -18.06 9.33 10.56
C ARG A 514 -19.18 10.33 10.20
N GLN A 515 -18.93 11.61 10.38
CA GLN A 515 -19.88 12.66 9.98
C GLN A 515 -20.13 12.67 8.47
N PHE A 516 -19.08 12.51 7.67
CA PHE A 516 -19.16 12.54 6.22
C PHE A 516 -19.94 11.35 5.63
N VAL A 517 -19.74 10.15 6.19
CA VAL A 517 -20.46 8.95 5.75
C VAL A 517 -21.87 8.82 6.36
N GLY A 518 -22.21 9.65 7.34
CA GLY A 518 -23.55 9.70 7.92
C GLY A 518 -23.78 8.79 9.12
N LEU A 519 -22.74 8.43 9.89
CA LEU A 519 -22.93 7.69 11.13
C LEU A 519 -23.53 8.61 12.22
N GLU A 520 -24.62 8.17 12.87
CA GLU A 520 -25.30 8.97 13.89
C GLU A 520 -24.36 9.36 15.06
N LYS A 521 -23.52 8.42 15.49
CA LYS A 521 -22.63 8.61 16.64
C LYS A 521 -21.22 8.98 16.20
N ALA A 522 -21.04 10.22 15.75
CA ALA A 522 -19.80 10.71 15.17
C ALA A 522 -18.93 11.59 16.09
N GLY A 523 -19.28 11.77 17.38
CA GLY A 523 -18.52 12.60 18.30
C GLY A 523 -17.10 12.09 18.60
N ALA A 524 -16.13 12.97 18.86
CA ALA A 524 -14.75 12.59 19.15
C ALA A 524 -14.63 11.64 20.37
N LEU A 525 -15.39 11.88 21.44
CA LEU A 525 -15.44 11.01 22.62
C LEU A 525 -15.95 9.60 22.26
N ARG A 526 -16.90 9.52 21.33
CA ARG A 526 -17.40 8.23 20.84
C ARG A 526 -16.34 7.49 20.04
N VAL A 527 -15.60 8.18 19.17
CA VAL A 527 -14.46 7.59 18.44
C VAL A 527 -13.44 7.02 19.42
N ILE A 528 -13.08 7.77 20.47
CA ILE A 528 -12.16 7.32 21.52
C ILE A 528 -12.73 6.07 22.22
N SER A 529 -13.97 6.14 22.69
CA SER A 529 -14.61 5.02 23.41
C SER A 529 -14.66 3.75 22.58
N ASP A 530 -15.07 3.85 21.33
CA ASP A 530 -15.12 2.71 20.42
C ASP A 530 -13.72 2.14 20.13
N THR A 531 -12.71 3.02 19.92
CA THR A 531 -11.33 2.59 19.72
C THR A 531 -10.78 1.88 20.95
N VAL A 532 -10.99 2.42 22.16
CA VAL A 532 -10.56 1.78 23.42
C VAL A 532 -11.23 0.42 23.62
N ARG A 533 -12.54 0.31 23.30
CA ARG A 533 -13.24 -0.99 23.36
C ARG A 533 -12.61 -2.03 22.46
N MET A 534 -12.13 -1.65 21.27
CA MET A 534 -11.47 -2.56 20.33
C MET A 534 -10.04 -2.97 20.76
N LEU A 535 -9.46 -2.34 21.77
CA LEU A 535 -8.23 -2.82 22.38
C LEU A 535 -8.44 -4.13 23.17
N LEU A 536 -9.65 -4.40 23.62
CA LEU A 536 -9.99 -5.64 24.32
C LEU A 536 -10.05 -6.82 23.32
N PRO A 537 -9.42 -7.97 23.66
CA PRO A 537 -9.33 -9.11 22.75
C PRO A 537 -10.69 -9.66 22.28
N ALA A 538 -11.69 -9.67 23.14
CA ALA A 538 -13.03 -10.19 22.81
C ALA A 538 -13.71 -9.36 21.71
N ASN A 539 -13.66 -8.02 21.81
CA ASN A 539 -14.30 -7.11 20.85
C ASN A 539 -13.53 -7.07 19.52
N ARG A 540 -12.20 -7.22 19.56
CA ARG A 540 -11.37 -7.30 18.36
C ARG A 540 -11.74 -8.50 17.49
N MET A 541 -12.09 -9.63 18.11
CA MET A 541 -12.48 -10.82 17.36
C MET A 541 -13.79 -10.64 16.62
N GLU A 542 -14.71 -9.88 17.16
CA GLU A 542 -15.94 -9.53 16.45
C GLU A 542 -15.67 -8.76 15.17
N ALA A 543 -14.73 -7.83 15.23
CA ALA A 543 -14.29 -7.09 14.05
C ALA A 543 -13.67 -7.99 12.96
N VAL A 544 -12.88 -8.98 13.36
CA VAL A 544 -12.30 -9.94 12.41
C VAL A 544 -13.36 -10.82 11.77
N ARG A 545 -14.30 -11.33 12.57
CA ARG A 545 -15.46 -12.09 12.07
C ARG A 545 -16.33 -11.26 11.12
N ALA A 546 -16.35 -9.96 11.31
CA ALA A 546 -17.01 -9.02 10.43
C ALA A 546 -16.22 -8.73 9.12
N GLY A 547 -15.17 -9.50 8.82
CA GLY A 547 -14.33 -9.32 7.62
C GLY A 547 -13.39 -8.11 7.70
N LEU A 548 -13.27 -7.47 8.87
CA LEU A 548 -12.33 -6.38 9.10
C LEU A 548 -10.97 -7.01 9.46
N MET A 549 -9.94 -6.67 8.72
CA MET A 549 -8.65 -7.35 8.73
C MET A 549 -8.03 -7.58 10.11
N LEU A 550 -7.49 -8.79 10.33
CA LEU A 550 -6.63 -9.13 11.46
C LEU A 550 -5.21 -8.61 11.25
N ASP A 551 -5.05 -7.33 11.16
CA ASP A 551 -3.75 -6.70 11.00
C ASP A 551 -2.78 -7.04 12.17
N SER A 552 -3.32 -7.41 13.34
CA SER A 552 -2.51 -7.58 14.55
C SER A 552 -1.59 -8.79 14.55
N ALA A 553 -1.90 -9.87 13.83
CA ALA A 553 -1.01 -11.05 13.77
C ALA A 553 0.04 -10.90 12.68
N ILE A 554 -0.33 -10.28 11.56
CA ILE A 554 0.55 -10.04 10.42
C ILE A 554 1.43 -8.82 10.67
N HIS A 555 0.90 -7.77 11.29
CA HIS A 555 1.63 -6.54 11.56
C HIS A 555 2.61 -6.60 12.72
N VAL A 556 2.51 -7.56 13.63
CA VAL A 556 3.60 -7.81 14.57
C VAL A 556 4.88 -8.21 13.82
N MET A 557 4.75 -8.81 12.63
CA MET A 557 5.90 -9.19 11.81
C MET A 557 6.33 -8.12 10.80
N HIS A 558 5.44 -7.18 10.44
CA HIS A 558 5.71 -6.17 9.41
C HIS A 558 5.31 -4.75 9.85
N GLN A 559 5.37 -4.44 11.14
CA GLN A 559 5.00 -3.10 11.64
C GLN A 559 5.84 -1.99 11.02
N GLN A 560 7.10 -2.28 10.68
CA GLN A 560 7.95 -1.33 9.98
C GLN A 560 7.58 -1.16 8.52
N ALA A 561 7.13 -2.21 7.83
CA ALA A 561 6.71 -2.12 6.44
C ALA A 561 5.63 -1.07 6.23
N ARG A 562 4.82 -0.82 7.26
CA ARG A 562 3.75 0.18 7.28
C ARG A 562 4.29 1.61 7.29
N TYR A 563 5.39 1.88 7.99
CA TYR A 563 5.96 3.23 8.18
C TYR A 563 7.20 3.49 7.36
N VAL A 564 7.97 2.46 7.05
CA VAL A 564 9.31 2.57 6.45
C VAL A 564 9.41 1.82 5.12
N GLY A 565 8.41 1.00 4.78
CA GLY A 565 8.41 0.14 3.60
C GLY A 565 8.82 -1.30 3.93
N SER A 566 8.63 -2.22 2.98
CA SER A 566 8.95 -3.63 3.17
C SER A 566 10.40 -3.80 3.65
N ILE A 567 10.54 -4.55 4.73
CA ILE A 567 11.82 -4.87 5.33
C ILE A 567 12.01 -6.36 5.15
N HIS A 568 13.16 -6.74 4.64
CA HIS A 568 13.62 -8.09 4.83
C HIS A 568 13.92 -8.25 6.33
N ALA A 569 13.01 -8.93 7.04
CA ALA A 569 12.98 -9.00 8.51
C ALA A 569 14.07 -9.91 9.11
N THR A 570 15.09 -10.28 8.34
CA THR A 570 16.18 -11.16 8.77
C THR A 570 17.25 -10.46 9.60
N SER A 571 17.26 -9.12 9.64
CA SER A 571 18.25 -8.40 10.44
C SER A 571 17.81 -8.24 11.90
N VAL A 572 18.76 -8.38 12.83
CA VAL A 572 18.57 -8.09 14.26
C VAL A 572 17.99 -6.69 14.48
N THR A 573 18.38 -5.74 13.65
CA THR A 573 17.89 -4.35 13.70
C THR A 573 16.42 -4.24 13.31
N GLY A 574 15.96 -5.03 12.31
CA GLY A 574 14.54 -5.13 11.95
C GLY A 574 13.71 -5.67 13.10
N PHE A 575 14.15 -6.77 13.70
CA PHE A 575 13.50 -7.36 14.87
C PHE A 575 13.39 -6.38 16.05
N LEU A 576 14.46 -5.66 16.38
CA LEU A 576 14.47 -4.66 17.46
C LEU A 576 13.48 -3.52 17.16
N ALA A 577 13.45 -3.03 15.92
CA ALA A 577 12.55 -1.96 15.54
C ALA A 577 11.08 -2.41 15.63
N ASP A 578 10.74 -3.61 15.17
CA ASP A 578 9.39 -4.17 15.28
C ASP A 578 8.94 -4.36 16.73
N ARG A 579 9.84 -4.81 17.59
CA ARG A 579 9.55 -4.96 19.03
C ARG A 579 9.27 -3.61 19.69
N VAL A 580 10.07 -2.60 19.42
CA VAL A 580 9.85 -1.26 19.97
C VAL A 580 8.54 -0.65 19.46
N ILE A 581 8.23 -0.78 18.15
CA ILE A 581 6.97 -0.31 17.57
C ILE A 581 5.77 -1.06 18.18
N GLY A 582 5.90 -2.36 18.44
CA GLY A 582 4.88 -3.13 19.15
C GLY A 582 4.67 -2.67 20.59
N LEU A 583 5.75 -2.46 21.33
CA LEU A 583 5.73 -2.05 22.74
C LEU A 583 5.17 -0.64 22.96
N GLN A 584 5.30 0.27 21.99
CA GLN A 584 4.70 1.61 22.12
C GLN A 584 3.17 1.62 22.01
N GLY A 585 2.54 0.55 21.46
CA GLY A 585 1.09 0.41 21.34
C GLY A 585 0.43 1.08 20.13
N LEU A 586 1.20 1.76 19.26
CA LEU A 586 0.65 2.49 18.10
C LEU A 586 -0.09 1.57 17.13
N SER A 587 0.47 0.40 16.85
CA SER A 587 -0.17 -0.58 15.95
C SER A 587 -1.49 -1.07 16.51
N ALA A 588 -1.54 -1.38 17.81
CA ALA A 588 -2.78 -1.79 18.48
C ALA A 588 -3.84 -0.68 18.42
N TRP A 589 -3.45 0.57 18.64
CA TRP A 589 -4.34 1.73 18.55
C TRP A 589 -4.90 1.93 17.15
N THR A 590 -4.05 1.90 16.13
CA THR A 590 -4.45 2.07 14.74
C THR A 590 -5.42 0.96 14.31
N GLN A 591 -5.11 -0.30 14.68
CA GLN A 591 -6.01 -1.42 14.39
C GLN A 591 -7.35 -1.30 15.10
N ALA A 592 -7.33 -0.94 16.38
CA ALA A 592 -8.55 -0.71 17.14
C ALA A 592 -9.41 0.38 16.50
N GLY A 593 -8.80 1.46 16.01
CA GLY A 593 -9.52 2.52 15.29
C GLY A 593 -10.16 2.03 13.98
N LYS A 594 -9.45 1.23 13.18
CA LYS A 594 -10.00 0.63 11.94
C LYS A 594 -11.18 -0.29 12.23
N HIS A 595 -11.03 -1.18 13.23
CA HIS A 595 -12.08 -2.10 13.63
C HIS A 595 -13.30 -1.35 14.16
N ALA A 596 -13.08 -0.34 15.01
CA ALA A 596 -14.15 0.48 15.56
C ALA A 596 -14.95 1.20 14.48
N PHE A 597 -14.27 1.74 13.48
CA PHE A 597 -14.93 2.41 12.36
C PHE A 597 -15.70 1.44 11.46
N GLY A 598 -15.05 0.34 11.05
CA GLY A 598 -15.68 -0.65 10.17
C GLY A 598 -16.90 -1.33 10.80
N LEU A 599 -16.83 -1.68 12.11
CA LEU A 599 -17.99 -2.22 12.84
C LEU A 599 -19.09 -1.16 12.98
N ALA A 600 -18.75 0.10 13.24
CA ALA A 600 -19.75 1.18 13.33
C ALA A 600 -20.50 1.35 12.00
N MET A 601 -19.81 1.26 10.85
CA MET A 601 -20.46 1.27 9.54
C MET A 601 -21.40 0.07 9.35
N GLN A 602 -20.93 -1.15 9.65
CA GLN A 602 -21.75 -2.36 9.50
C GLN A 602 -22.99 -2.35 10.41
N ALA A 603 -22.88 -1.83 11.63
CA ALA A 603 -23.99 -1.67 12.55
C ALA A 603 -24.99 -0.61 12.05
N GLU A 604 -24.50 0.54 11.59
CA GLU A 604 -25.34 1.62 11.08
C GLU A 604 -26.18 1.19 9.86
N PHE A 605 -25.58 0.39 8.94
CA PHE A 605 -26.33 -0.19 7.83
C PHE A 605 -27.29 -1.30 8.29
N ALA A 606 -26.91 -2.11 9.29
CA ALA A 606 -27.78 -3.13 9.88
C ALA A 606 -29.04 -2.52 10.49
N ASP A 607 -28.90 -1.40 11.20
CA ASP A 607 -30.03 -0.69 11.80
C ASP A 607 -31.02 -0.12 10.75
N ARG A 608 -30.63 -0.06 9.48
CA ARG A 608 -31.41 0.57 8.41
C ARG A 608 -31.78 -0.38 7.26
N VAL A 609 -31.64 -1.68 7.43
CA VAL A 609 -32.02 -2.67 6.41
C VAL A 609 -33.51 -2.63 6.05
N GLY A 610 -34.36 -2.10 6.94
CA GLY A 610 -35.78 -1.88 6.66
C GLY A 610 -36.07 -0.76 5.65
N LEU A 611 -35.10 0.10 5.34
CA LEU A 611 -35.26 1.26 4.46
C LEU A 611 -34.76 0.95 3.04
N ALA A 612 -35.51 1.40 2.02
CA ALA A 612 -35.02 1.42 0.64
C ALA A 612 -33.92 2.51 0.47
N LEU A 613 -33.16 2.48 -0.63
CA LEU A 613 -32.02 3.38 -0.83
C LEU A 613 -32.41 4.85 -0.76
N ASP A 614 -33.53 5.24 -1.36
CA ASP A 614 -34.06 6.59 -1.40
C ASP A 614 -34.58 7.08 -0.03
N ALA A 615 -35.01 6.16 0.82
CA ALA A 615 -35.44 6.43 2.20
C ALA A 615 -34.31 6.51 3.22
N LEU A 616 -33.08 6.14 2.84
CA LEU A 616 -31.91 6.28 3.70
C LEU A 616 -31.58 7.76 3.96
N PRO A 617 -31.00 8.09 5.14
CA PRO A 617 -30.40 9.41 5.35
C PRO A 617 -29.46 9.79 4.22
N GLU A 618 -29.51 11.06 3.78
CA GLU A 618 -28.79 11.56 2.60
C GLU A 618 -27.30 11.15 2.58
N ALA A 619 -26.63 11.26 3.71
CA ALA A 619 -25.19 10.97 3.78
C ALA A 619 -24.90 9.46 3.58
N LEU A 620 -25.73 8.57 4.14
CA LEU A 620 -25.60 7.12 3.94
C LEU A 620 -25.92 6.72 2.50
N ARG A 621 -27.03 7.26 1.94
CA ARG A 621 -27.39 7.06 0.54
C ARG A 621 -26.25 7.49 -0.40
N ASN A 622 -25.76 8.72 -0.23
CA ASN A 622 -24.64 9.25 -1.00
C ASN A 622 -23.38 8.40 -0.85
N THR A 623 -23.18 7.79 0.31
CA THR A 623 -22.03 6.89 0.53
C THR A 623 -22.17 5.61 -0.31
N LEU A 624 -23.34 4.97 -0.32
CA LEU A 624 -23.59 3.79 -1.16
C LEU A 624 -23.43 4.12 -2.66
N GLU A 625 -24.06 5.21 -3.11
CA GLU A 625 -24.03 5.64 -4.52
C GLU A 625 -22.63 6.01 -5.01
N ARG A 626 -21.84 6.70 -4.18
CA ARG A 626 -20.44 7.05 -4.47
C ARG A 626 -19.57 5.83 -4.70
N HIS A 627 -19.84 4.76 -3.98
CA HIS A 627 -19.14 3.47 -4.13
C HIS A 627 -19.81 2.55 -5.15
N GLY A 628 -20.81 3.06 -5.88
CA GLY A 628 -21.46 2.37 -6.97
C GLY A 628 -22.44 1.27 -6.53
N ILE A 629 -22.90 1.29 -5.28
CA ILE A 629 -23.98 0.41 -4.82
C ILE A 629 -25.29 1.04 -5.28
N THR A 630 -25.96 0.39 -6.21
CA THR A 630 -27.24 0.85 -6.79
C THR A 630 -28.43 0.50 -5.89
N ALA A 631 -29.61 1.03 -6.18
CA ALA A 631 -30.83 0.67 -5.47
C ALA A 631 -31.07 -0.85 -5.48
N GLY A 632 -30.92 -1.48 -6.64
CA GLY A 632 -31.06 -2.95 -6.75
C GLY A 632 -29.97 -3.72 -6.01
N ASP A 633 -28.74 -3.20 -5.94
CA ASP A 633 -27.68 -3.78 -5.13
C ASP A 633 -28.05 -3.68 -3.63
N TRP A 634 -28.52 -2.50 -3.19
CA TRP A 634 -28.92 -2.29 -1.80
C TRP A 634 -30.10 -3.17 -1.40
N ASP A 635 -31.09 -3.32 -2.27
CA ASP A 635 -32.25 -4.20 -2.02
C ASP A 635 -31.81 -5.65 -1.80
N ARG A 636 -30.83 -6.14 -2.54
CA ARG A 636 -30.25 -7.46 -2.32
C ARG A 636 -29.42 -7.54 -1.05
N ILE A 637 -28.66 -6.50 -0.71
CA ILE A 637 -27.86 -6.44 0.51
C ILE A 637 -28.77 -6.42 1.76
N ARG A 638 -29.76 -5.54 1.80
CA ARG A 638 -30.62 -5.32 2.98
C ARG A 638 -31.53 -6.49 3.32
N THR A 639 -31.76 -7.41 2.39
CA THR A 639 -32.55 -8.61 2.61
C THR A 639 -31.74 -9.80 3.14
N THR A 640 -30.42 -9.64 3.32
CA THR A 640 -29.57 -10.69 3.88
C THR A 640 -29.77 -10.81 5.39
N ALA A 641 -29.50 -12.01 5.93
CA ALA A 641 -29.56 -12.24 7.35
C ALA A 641 -28.54 -11.39 8.11
N LEU A 642 -28.97 -10.79 9.21
CA LEU A 642 -28.10 -10.01 10.08
C LEU A 642 -27.35 -10.90 11.06
N TYR A 643 -26.09 -10.63 11.27
CA TYR A 643 -25.31 -11.29 12.31
C TYR A 643 -25.60 -10.66 13.67
N GLN A 644 -26.03 -11.49 14.62
CA GLN A 644 -26.31 -11.09 15.99
C GLN A 644 -25.33 -11.77 16.96
N PRO A 645 -24.29 -11.06 17.42
CA PRO A 645 -23.44 -11.57 18.48
C PRO A 645 -24.20 -11.60 19.83
N GLN A 646 -23.73 -12.42 20.78
CA GLN A 646 -24.36 -12.63 22.09
C GLN A 646 -24.61 -11.36 22.94
N GLN A 647 -24.11 -10.20 22.52
CA GLN A 647 -24.19 -8.91 23.23
C GLN A 647 -25.18 -7.89 22.61
N GLY A 648 -26.12 -8.29 21.78
CA GLY A 648 -27.27 -7.47 21.38
C GLY A 648 -26.99 -6.41 20.28
N VAL A 649 -25.83 -6.35 19.67
CA VAL A 649 -25.58 -5.49 18.50
C VAL A 649 -25.66 -6.34 17.23
N THR A 650 -26.37 -5.84 16.23
CA THR A 650 -26.49 -6.49 14.92
C THR A 650 -25.53 -5.89 13.92
N PHE A 651 -25.00 -6.72 13.03
CA PHE A 651 -24.10 -6.30 11.97
C PHE A 651 -24.54 -6.85 10.61
N LEU A 652 -24.41 -6.01 9.59
CA LEU A 652 -24.57 -6.41 8.20
C LEU A 652 -23.19 -6.83 7.68
N ARG A 653 -22.88 -8.14 7.68
CA ARG A 653 -21.54 -8.63 7.37
C ARG A 653 -21.39 -9.08 5.91
N PRO A 654 -20.19 -8.90 5.32
CA PRO A 654 -19.89 -9.37 3.96
C PRO A 654 -20.12 -10.87 3.76
N ASN A 655 -19.90 -11.71 4.79
CA ASN A 655 -20.05 -13.16 4.66
C ASN A 655 -21.51 -13.56 4.40
N GLU A 656 -22.47 -12.98 5.12
CA GLU A 656 -23.90 -13.22 4.91
C GLU A 656 -24.34 -12.66 3.54
N ILE A 657 -23.83 -11.48 3.17
CA ILE A 657 -24.09 -10.91 1.85
C ILE A 657 -23.56 -11.85 0.76
N ALA A 658 -22.39 -12.45 0.94
CA ALA A 658 -21.82 -13.39 -0.04
C ALA A 658 -22.67 -14.63 -0.23
N GLN A 659 -23.27 -15.13 0.85
CA GLN A 659 -24.13 -16.31 0.81
C GLN A 659 -25.49 -16.05 0.13
N PHE A 660 -26.12 -14.90 0.41
CA PHE A 660 -27.48 -14.60 -0.04
C PHE A 660 -27.54 -13.73 -1.31
N ALA A 661 -26.61 -12.79 -1.47
CA ALA A 661 -26.63 -11.83 -2.56
C ALA A 661 -25.46 -11.99 -3.56
N GLY A 662 -24.51 -12.88 -3.25
CA GLY A 662 -23.38 -13.21 -4.10
C GLY A 662 -22.08 -12.51 -3.70
N ARG A 663 -20.96 -13.15 -4.03
CA ARG A 663 -19.59 -12.75 -3.64
C ARG A 663 -19.22 -11.35 -4.15
N ASP A 664 -19.53 -11.04 -5.40
CA ASP A 664 -19.17 -9.74 -6.01
C ASP A 664 -19.82 -8.55 -5.26
N LEU A 665 -21.06 -8.71 -4.84
CA LEU A 665 -21.77 -7.68 -4.11
C LEU A 665 -21.26 -7.54 -2.68
N ALA A 666 -20.94 -8.65 -2.03
CA ALA A 666 -20.30 -8.65 -0.72
C ALA A 666 -18.93 -7.95 -0.74
N GLU A 667 -18.13 -8.21 -1.77
CA GLU A 667 -16.84 -7.55 -1.95
C GLU A 667 -17.00 -6.06 -2.23
N LYS A 668 -17.94 -5.67 -3.07
CA LYS A 668 -18.26 -4.26 -3.35
C LYS A 668 -18.62 -3.50 -2.06
N TYR A 669 -19.47 -4.09 -1.23
CA TYR A 669 -19.82 -3.56 0.09
C TYR A 669 -18.61 -3.49 1.03
N GLN A 670 -17.81 -4.56 1.11
CA GLN A 670 -16.61 -4.60 1.92
C GLN A 670 -15.55 -3.58 1.46
N MET A 671 -15.34 -3.44 0.16
CA MET A 671 -14.43 -2.44 -0.41
C MET A 671 -14.84 -1.01 -0.06
N MET A 672 -16.15 -0.71 -0.04
CA MET A 672 -16.67 0.57 0.45
C MET A 672 -16.23 0.82 1.90
N ILE A 673 -16.45 -0.13 2.79
CA ILE A 673 -16.07 -0.01 4.20
C ILE A 673 -14.55 0.17 4.35
N LEU A 674 -13.75 -0.60 3.62
CA LEU A 674 -12.29 -0.52 3.66
C LEU A 674 -11.78 0.84 3.14
N ARG A 675 -12.37 1.37 2.08
CA ARG A 675 -12.02 2.69 1.54
C ARG A 675 -12.33 3.80 2.53
N GLU A 676 -13.52 3.79 3.12
CA GLU A 676 -13.89 4.78 4.13
C GLU A 676 -13.07 4.63 5.42
N THR A 677 -12.69 3.42 5.79
CA THR A 677 -11.79 3.16 6.92
C THR A 677 -10.43 3.83 6.73
N ARG A 678 -9.89 3.92 5.50
CA ARG A 678 -8.65 4.64 5.22
C ARG A 678 -8.74 6.14 5.47
N PHE A 679 -9.91 6.74 5.29
CA PHE A 679 -10.13 8.15 5.68
C PHE A 679 -10.23 8.29 7.20
N ALA A 680 -10.92 7.38 7.87
CA ALA A 680 -11.06 7.43 9.33
C ALA A 680 -9.75 7.20 10.09
N VAL A 681 -8.89 6.34 9.53
CA VAL A 681 -7.59 5.97 10.10
C VAL A 681 -6.54 5.99 8.98
N PRO A 682 -6.01 7.17 8.63
CA PRO A 682 -5.02 7.30 7.57
C PRO A 682 -3.74 6.52 7.86
N GLU A 683 -3.20 5.93 6.82
CA GLU A 683 -1.90 5.25 6.85
C GLU A 683 -1.20 5.35 5.49
N GLY A 684 0.06 4.92 5.43
CA GLY A 684 0.79 4.88 4.17
C GLY A 684 0.14 3.94 3.17
N THR A 685 -0.27 4.47 2.02
CA THR A 685 -0.90 3.75 0.93
C THR A 685 0.11 3.42 -0.17
N VAL A 686 -0.25 2.54 -1.11
CA VAL A 686 0.59 2.24 -2.29
C VAL A 686 0.93 3.53 -3.04
N ARG A 687 -0.05 4.41 -3.22
CA ARG A 687 0.15 5.70 -3.90
C ARG A 687 1.10 6.62 -3.13
N SER A 688 0.93 6.76 -1.80
CA SER A 688 1.83 7.62 -1.00
C SER A 688 3.26 7.08 -0.97
N GLN A 689 3.42 5.77 -0.96
CA GLN A 689 4.74 5.13 -1.02
C GLN A 689 5.39 5.32 -2.39
N SER A 690 4.67 5.10 -3.49
CA SER A 690 5.19 5.29 -4.85
C SER A 690 5.56 6.75 -5.14
N THR A 691 4.81 7.72 -4.59
CA THR A 691 5.09 9.15 -4.76
C THR A 691 6.39 9.59 -4.08
N LEU A 692 6.74 8.97 -2.95
CA LEU A 692 7.92 9.36 -2.16
C LEU A 692 9.20 8.62 -2.55
N ARG A 693 9.09 7.51 -3.28
CA ARG A 693 10.22 6.65 -3.61
C ARG A 693 10.61 6.80 -5.07
N ALA A 694 11.75 7.42 -5.30
CA ALA A 694 12.41 7.41 -6.60
C ALA A 694 13.67 6.53 -6.53
N GLY A 695 13.86 5.68 -7.53
CA GLY A 695 15.03 4.80 -7.62
C GLY A 695 14.95 3.54 -6.75
N ARG A 696 15.86 2.60 -7.01
CA ARG A 696 15.94 1.30 -6.34
C ARG A 696 16.80 1.34 -5.09
N PRO A 697 16.58 0.44 -4.11
CA PRO A 697 17.45 0.30 -2.95
C PRO A 697 18.89 -0.02 -3.39
N GLY A 698 19.88 0.50 -2.65
CA GLY A 698 21.28 0.31 -2.97
C GLY A 698 21.82 1.23 -4.08
N THR A 699 20.99 2.12 -4.64
CA THR A 699 21.43 3.23 -5.49
C THR A 699 21.47 4.53 -4.70
N PHE A 700 22.33 5.47 -5.08
CA PHE A 700 22.46 6.76 -4.39
C PHE A 700 21.12 7.52 -4.31
N VAL A 701 20.42 7.66 -5.44
CA VAL A 701 19.11 8.31 -5.50
C VAL A 701 18.06 7.53 -4.70
N GLY A 702 18.05 6.20 -4.82
CA GLY A 702 17.12 5.34 -4.10
C GLY A 702 17.28 5.46 -2.58
N GLU A 703 18.49 5.54 -2.06
CA GLU A 703 18.76 5.66 -0.63
C GLU A 703 18.46 7.05 -0.09
N ILE A 704 18.77 8.12 -0.83
CA ILE A 704 18.39 9.48 -0.45
C ILE A 704 16.88 9.62 -0.38
N THR A 705 16.17 9.17 -1.41
CA THR A 705 14.69 9.28 -1.43
C THR A 705 14.03 8.45 -0.35
N ARG A 706 14.57 7.26 0.00
CA ARG A 706 14.09 6.45 1.11
C ARG A 706 14.34 7.10 2.48
N ASN A 707 15.49 7.74 2.66
CA ASN A 707 15.78 8.51 3.87
C ASN A 707 14.84 9.73 3.99
N PHE A 708 14.63 10.45 2.89
CA PHE A 708 13.68 11.56 2.83
C PHE A 708 12.24 11.11 3.13
N ALA A 709 11.82 9.96 2.57
CA ALA A 709 10.48 9.40 2.73
C ALA A 709 10.21 8.86 4.14
N GLN A 710 11.27 8.62 4.93
CA GLN A 710 11.13 8.07 6.28
C GLN A 710 10.23 8.97 7.13
N PHE A 711 9.12 8.40 7.65
CA PHE A 711 8.07 9.07 8.43
C PHE A 711 7.19 10.08 7.68
N LYS A 712 7.41 10.34 6.38
CA LYS A 712 6.61 11.32 5.61
C LYS A 712 5.42 10.70 4.87
N SER A 713 5.39 9.38 4.71
CA SER A 713 4.32 8.67 4.01
C SER A 713 2.94 8.90 4.61
N PHE A 714 2.85 9.04 5.94
CA PHE A 714 1.61 9.39 6.64
C PHE A 714 1.10 10.78 6.23
N GLY A 715 1.95 11.82 6.28
CA GLY A 715 1.56 13.17 5.89
C GLY A 715 1.12 13.27 4.43
N VAL A 716 1.81 12.56 3.54
CA VAL A 716 1.40 12.46 2.12
C VAL A 716 0.06 11.76 1.98
N ALA A 717 -0.16 10.66 2.70
CA ALA A 717 -1.44 9.96 2.69
C ALA A 717 -2.60 10.85 3.14
N VAL A 718 -2.43 11.62 4.22
CA VAL A 718 -3.43 12.58 4.71
C VAL A 718 -3.77 13.62 3.64
N VAL A 719 -2.76 14.23 3.00
CA VAL A 719 -2.98 15.22 1.94
C VAL A 719 -3.71 14.60 0.74
N LEU A 720 -3.29 13.43 0.31
CA LEU A 720 -3.91 12.74 -0.83
C LEU A 720 -5.35 12.30 -0.54
N LEU A 721 -5.64 11.81 0.66
CA LEU A 721 -6.96 11.35 1.06
C LEU A 721 -7.89 12.54 1.34
N HIS A 722 -7.64 13.28 2.41
CA HIS A 722 -8.54 14.34 2.87
C HIS A 722 -8.50 15.57 1.98
N GLY A 723 -7.31 15.98 1.49
CA GLY A 723 -7.18 17.05 0.51
C GLY A 723 -7.90 16.72 -0.81
N GLY A 724 -7.75 15.49 -1.29
CA GLY A 724 -8.47 15.01 -2.47
C GLY A 724 -9.99 14.97 -2.26
N ARG A 725 -10.48 14.59 -1.05
CA ARG A 725 -11.93 14.62 -0.73
C ARG A 725 -12.47 16.06 -0.73
N ILE A 726 -11.76 16.99 -0.10
CA ILE A 726 -12.11 18.41 -0.09
C ILE A 726 -12.18 18.96 -1.52
N ALA A 727 -11.16 18.67 -2.34
CA ALA A 727 -11.09 19.14 -3.73
C ALA A 727 -12.26 18.61 -4.56
N ARG A 728 -12.63 17.34 -4.39
CA ARG A 728 -13.80 16.73 -5.07
C ARG A 728 -15.11 17.38 -4.67
N GLU A 729 -15.36 17.64 -3.37
CA GLU A 729 -16.58 18.31 -2.92
C GLU A 729 -16.69 19.72 -3.53
N ILE A 730 -15.58 20.45 -3.58
CA ILE A 730 -15.54 21.78 -4.19
C ILE A 730 -15.74 21.67 -5.71
N GLY A 731 -15.07 20.74 -6.39
CA GLY A 731 -15.17 20.53 -7.83
C GLY A 731 -16.55 20.09 -8.30
N ALA A 732 -17.27 19.32 -7.46
CA ALA A 732 -18.66 18.90 -7.71
C ALA A 732 -19.71 20.00 -7.40
N GLY A 733 -19.30 21.24 -7.16
CA GLY A 733 -20.21 22.35 -6.85
C GLY A 733 -20.72 22.35 -5.40
N ARG A 734 -20.25 21.43 -4.55
CA ARG A 734 -20.62 21.36 -3.13
C ARG A 734 -19.62 22.07 -2.23
N GLY A 735 -19.20 23.26 -2.62
CA GLY A 735 -18.14 24.02 -1.93
C GLY A 735 -18.39 24.25 -0.46
N ALA A 736 -19.65 24.47 -0.03
CA ALA A 736 -20.02 24.59 1.38
C ALA A 736 -19.74 23.31 2.18
N LYS A 737 -20.04 22.11 1.62
CA LYS A 737 -19.74 20.81 2.25
C LYS A 737 -18.23 20.59 2.34
N GLY A 738 -17.46 20.92 1.27
CA GLY A 738 -16.00 20.87 1.28
C GLY A 738 -15.36 21.81 2.30
N ALA A 739 -15.83 23.05 2.41
CA ALA A 739 -15.38 24.03 3.39
C ALA A 739 -15.70 23.58 4.84
N PHE A 740 -16.90 23.06 5.07
CA PHE A 740 -17.28 22.50 6.38
C PHE A 740 -16.40 21.32 6.78
N TYR A 741 -16.12 20.41 5.84
CA TYR A 741 -15.22 19.28 6.06
C TYR A 741 -13.82 19.75 6.43
N ALA A 742 -13.24 20.67 5.65
CA ALA A 742 -11.92 21.24 5.90
C ALA A 742 -11.85 21.98 7.24
N GLY A 743 -12.84 22.83 7.54
CA GLY A 743 -12.92 23.57 8.80
C GLY A 743 -13.06 22.66 10.01
N SER A 744 -13.94 21.64 9.92
CA SER A 744 -14.14 20.67 11.00
C SER A 744 -12.88 19.84 11.26
N LEU A 745 -12.15 19.46 10.20
CA LEU A 745 -10.87 18.75 10.31
C LEU A 745 -9.80 19.62 10.98
N LEU A 746 -9.66 20.86 10.56
CA LEU A 746 -8.70 21.80 11.14
C LEU A 746 -8.99 22.08 12.62
N ILE A 747 -10.23 22.42 12.96
CA ILE A 747 -10.61 22.75 14.35
C ILE A 747 -10.42 21.51 15.25
N THR A 748 -11.01 20.38 14.88
CA THR A 748 -10.93 19.17 15.71
C THR A 748 -9.48 18.67 15.80
N GLY A 749 -8.74 18.70 14.69
CA GLY A 749 -7.33 18.33 14.65
C GLY A 749 -6.50 19.24 15.56
N THR A 750 -6.69 20.55 15.51
CA THR A 750 -5.97 21.51 16.34
C THR A 750 -6.24 21.29 17.84
N LEU A 751 -7.49 21.04 18.23
CA LEU A 751 -7.84 20.76 19.64
C LEU A 751 -7.18 19.48 20.14
N LEU A 752 -7.22 18.40 19.34
CA LEU A 752 -6.57 17.14 19.69
C LEU A 752 -5.03 17.23 19.60
N GLY A 753 -4.50 18.04 18.70
CA GLY A 753 -3.09 18.39 18.63
C GLY A 753 -2.60 19.15 19.86
N ALA A 754 -3.45 20.07 20.40
CA ALA A 754 -3.18 20.75 21.68
C ALA A 754 -3.12 19.74 22.83
N LEU A 755 -4.05 18.78 22.91
CA LEU A 755 -4.01 17.70 23.89
C LEU A 755 -2.74 16.86 23.77
N ALA A 756 -2.36 16.48 22.55
CA ALA A 756 -1.14 15.72 22.31
C ALA A 756 0.14 16.48 22.71
N LEU A 757 0.18 17.81 22.49
CA LEU A 757 1.28 18.66 22.95
C LEU A 757 1.38 18.71 24.49
N GLN A 758 0.25 18.84 25.18
CA GLN A 758 0.24 18.83 26.65
C GLN A 758 0.70 17.49 27.21
N LEU A 759 0.22 16.38 26.67
CA LEU A 759 0.68 15.03 27.05
C LEU A 759 2.16 14.82 26.77
N LYS A 760 2.68 15.37 25.67
CA LYS A 760 4.13 15.33 25.39
C LYS A 760 4.94 16.14 26.39
N ALA A 761 4.48 17.31 26.81
CA ALA A 761 5.13 18.09 27.85
C ALA A 761 5.19 17.30 29.16
N LEU A 762 4.07 16.73 29.60
CA LEU A 762 4.00 15.89 30.80
C LEU A 762 4.93 14.69 30.73
N LYS A 763 4.92 13.97 29.61
CA LYS A 763 5.83 12.83 29.35
C LYS A 763 7.32 13.20 29.42
N ASP A 764 7.68 14.43 29.04
CA ASP A 764 9.05 14.93 29.07
C ASP A 764 9.44 15.56 30.44
N GLY A 765 8.61 15.39 31.47
CA GLY A 765 8.83 15.90 32.83
C GLY A 765 8.58 17.40 32.98
N GLN A 766 7.84 17.98 32.04
CA GLN A 766 7.48 19.41 32.01
C GLN A 766 6.04 19.62 32.43
N ASP A 767 5.74 20.79 32.97
CA ASP A 767 4.37 21.24 33.15
C ASP A 767 3.68 21.42 31.82
N PRO A 768 2.35 21.40 31.76
CA PRO A 768 1.60 21.77 30.55
C PRO A 768 2.03 23.12 30.02
N ARG A 769 2.01 23.30 28.72
CA ARG A 769 2.35 24.55 28.04
C ARG A 769 1.21 25.56 28.17
N ASP A 770 1.54 26.83 28.24
CA ASP A 770 0.56 27.92 28.26
C ASP A 770 -0.26 27.96 26.94
N MET A 771 -1.56 27.73 27.07
CA MET A 771 -2.52 27.70 25.96
C MET A 771 -2.97 29.11 25.51
N LYS A 772 -2.58 30.17 26.24
CA LYS A 772 -2.89 31.56 25.85
C LYS A 772 -2.00 32.05 24.70
N SER A 773 -0.86 31.39 24.49
CA SER A 773 0.08 31.83 23.43
C SER A 773 -0.39 31.40 22.04
N THR A 774 -0.28 32.30 21.06
CA THR A 774 -0.53 32.01 19.64
C THR A 774 0.42 30.92 19.08
N GLY A 775 1.67 30.90 19.58
CA GLY A 775 2.66 29.88 19.23
C GLY A 775 2.26 28.48 19.66
N PHE A 776 1.54 28.32 20.79
CA PHE A 776 0.98 27.05 21.21
C PHE A 776 -0.04 26.50 20.20
N TRP A 777 -0.97 27.35 19.75
CA TRP A 777 -2.01 26.93 18.79
C TRP A 777 -1.46 26.65 17.39
N GLY A 778 -0.41 27.41 16.97
CA GLY A 778 0.34 27.09 15.76
C GLY A 778 1.02 25.72 15.85
N ALA A 779 1.66 25.41 16.97
CA ALA A 779 2.26 24.09 17.22
C ALA A 779 1.20 22.97 17.32
N ALA A 780 0.03 23.26 17.87
CA ALA A 780 -1.10 22.33 17.96
C ALA A 780 -1.65 21.95 16.57
N LEU A 781 -1.81 22.94 15.69
CA LEU A 781 -2.20 22.75 14.30
C LEU A 781 -1.20 21.87 13.53
N LEU A 782 0.10 22.10 13.72
CA LEU A 782 1.16 21.28 13.14
C LEU A 782 1.15 19.85 13.68
N GLN A 783 0.95 19.71 15.00
CA GLN A 783 0.89 18.41 15.66
C GLN A 783 -0.27 17.54 15.13
N ALA A 784 -1.36 18.16 14.75
CA ALA A 784 -2.53 17.51 14.15
C ALA A 784 -2.32 17.05 12.69
N GLY A 785 -1.18 17.36 12.09
CA GLY A 785 -0.95 17.09 10.67
C GLY A 785 -1.75 18.00 9.74
N GLY A 786 -2.33 19.09 10.27
CA GLY A 786 -3.23 20.00 9.52
C GLY A 786 -2.57 20.66 8.30
N MET A 787 -1.25 20.77 8.29
CA MET A 787 -0.47 21.22 7.14
C MET A 787 0.32 20.09 6.45
N GLY A 788 0.19 18.84 6.92
CA GLY A 788 0.89 17.68 6.35
C GLY A 788 2.40 17.90 6.26
N ILE A 789 2.99 17.45 5.16
CA ILE A 789 4.42 17.61 4.87
C ILE A 789 4.85 19.09 4.76
N TYR A 790 3.96 19.97 4.34
CA TYR A 790 4.26 21.39 4.19
C TYR A 790 4.50 22.08 5.54
N GLY A 791 3.83 21.62 6.60
CA GLY A 791 4.06 22.11 7.95
C GLY A 791 5.47 21.83 8.45
N ASP A 792 6.00 20.66 8.15
CA ASP A 792 7.36 20.29 8.53
C ASP A 792 8.42 21.17 7.83
N PHE A 793 8.16 21.61 6.59
CA PHE A 793 9.05 22.53 5.88
C PHE A 793 8.93 23.99 6.35
N LEU A 794 7.70 24.48 6.57
CA LEU A 794 7.46 25.86 6.99
C LEU A 794 8.00 26.15 8.40
N PHE A 795 8.01 25.13 9.26
CA PHE A 795 8.43 25.23 10.64
C PHE A 795 9.61 24.31 10.95
N ALA A 796 10.58 24.23 10.02
CA ALA A 796 11.76 23.39 10.13
C ALA A 796 12.55 23.57 11.44
N GLY A 797 12.49 24.76 12.06
CA GLY A 797 13.07 25.04 13.37
C GLY A 797 12.35 24.40 14.56
N VAL A 798 11.12 23.94 14.37
CA VAL A 798 10.24 23.33 15.41
C VAL A 798 9.66 22.01 14.93
N ASN A 799 10.37 21.31 14.04
CA ASN A 799 9.83 20.13 13.42
C ASN A 799 9.50 19.03 14.45
N ARG A 800 8.61 18.14 14.05
CA ARG A 800 8.07 17.02 14.84
C ARG A 800 9.17 16.11 15.43
N PHE A 801 10.36 16.12 14.85
CA PHE A 801 11.50 15.25 15.17
C PHE A 801 12.64 15.99 15.87
N GLY A 802 12.52 17.31 16.13
CA GLY A 802 13.51 18.10 16.85
C GLY A 802 14.81 18.38 16.09
N GLY A 803 14.81 18.20 14.77
CA GLY A 803 15.94 18.51 13.88
C GLY A 803 15.75 19.83 13.11
N GLY A 804 16.82 20.44 12.62
CA GLY A 804 16.79 21.63 11.78
C GLY A 804 16.39 21.32 10.32
N LEU A 805 16.54 22.32 9.44
CA LEU A 805 16.19 22.24 8.02
C LEU A 805 16.86 21.03 7.32
N THR A 806 18.10 20.71 7.68
CA THR A 806 18.86 19.58 7.11
C THR A 806 18.17 18.25 7.38
N SER A 807 17.69 18.00 8.60
CA SER A 807 16.98 16.76 8.94
C SER A 807 15.58 16.71 8.29
N THR A 808 14.99 17.86 7.99
CA THR A 808 13.71 17.96 7.30
C THR A 808 13.86 17.64 5.81
N VAL A 809 14.93 18.09 5.18
CA VAL A 809 15.19 17.87 3.74
C VAL A 809 15.85 16.51 3.48
N ALA A 810 16.89 16.16 4.24
CA ALA A 810 17.69 14.97 4.00
C ALA A 810 17.18 13.71 4.75
N GLY A 811 16.22 13.88 5.66
CA GLY A 811 15.65 12.81 6.48
C GLY A 811 16.38 12.60 7.81
N PRO A 812 15.75 11.92 8.77
CA PRO A 812 16.24 11.82 10.16
C PRO A 812 17.55 11.05 10.30
N LEU A 813 17.87 10.17 9.35
CA LEU A 813 19.11 9.39 9.38
C LEU A 813 20.34 10.27 9.16
N VAL A 814 20.27 11.22 8.19
CA VAL A 814 21.42 12.08 7.83
C VAL A 814 21.82 12.96 9.02
N GLY A 815 20.87 13.57 9.72
CA GLY A 815 21.16 14.37 10.90
C GLY A 815 21.80 13.57 12.07
N LYS A 816 21.56 12.25 12.11
CA LYS A 816 22.20 11.39 13.11
C LYS A 816 23.59 10.93 12.69
N PHE A 817 23.84 10.77 11.39
CA PHE A 817 25.17 10.52 10.87
C PHE A 817 26.09 11.73 11.02
N ASP A 818 25.58 12.96 10.87
CA ASP A 818 26.37 14.18 11.14
C ASP A 818 26.90 14.17 12.59
N LYS A 819 26.04 13.85 13.57
CA LYS A 819 26.47 13.72 14.97
C LYS A 819 27.49 12.61 15.20
N LEU A 820 27.35 11.49 14.48
CA LEU A 820 28.32 10.38 14.58
C LEU A 820 29.68 10.79 13.98
N ARG A 821 29.67 11.52 12.85
CA ARG A 821 30.86 12.09 12.25
C ARG A 821 31.54 13.09 13.19
N ASP A 822 30.78 14.02 13.77
CA ASP A 822 31.30 15.04 14.69
C ASP A 822 31.94 14.38 15.93
N PHE A 823 31.32 13.31 16.46
CA PHE A 823 31.88 12.52 17.53
C PHE A 823 33.16 11.75 17.13
N GLY A 824 33.14 11.06 15.96
CA GLY A 824 34.24 10.16 15.55
C GLY A 824 35.42 10.87 14.88
N ILE A 825 35.18 11.99 14.22
CA ILE A 825 36.21 12.75 13.49
C ILE A 825 36.47 14.12 14.13
N GLY A 826 35.41 14.81 14.52
CA GLY A 826 35.50 16.17 15.06
C GLY A 826 36.24 16.23 16.38
N ASN A 827 35.94 15.34 17.33
CA ASN A 827 36.64 15.30 18.63
C ASN A 827 38.14 14.96 18.51
N PRO A 828 38.57 13.93 17.75
CA PRO A 828 40.01 13.68 17.53
C PRO A 828 40.74 14.87 16.88
N MET A 829 40.11 15.57 15.92
CA MET A 829 40.68 16.77 15.33
C MET A 829 40.83 17.91 16.35
N GLN A 830 39.81 18.14 17.20
CA GLN A 830 39.87 19.16 18.26
C GLN A 830 40.96 18.85 19.28
N VAL A 831 41.15 17.57 19.65
CA VAL A 831 42.30 17.15 20.52
C VAL A 831 43.64 17.45 19.85
N GLY A 832 43.74 17.15 18.53
CA GLY A 832 44.96 17.38 17.77
C GLY A 832 45.30 18.91 17.66
N GLU A 833 44.28 19.75 17.74
CA GLU A 833 44.44 21.24 17.69
C GLU A 833 44.56 21.84 19.11
N GLY A 834 44.57 21.04 20.17
CA GLY A 834 44.73 21.51 21.58
C GLY A 834 43.45 22.16 22.16
N GLY A 835 42.29 21.94 21.51
CA GLY A 835 40.99 22.47 21.94
C GLY A 835 40.22 21.59 22.91
N PRO A 836 39.27 22.14 23.69
CA PRO A 836 38.43 21.36 24.60
C PRO A 836 37.44 20.50 23.80
N THR A 837 37.31 19.20 24.11
CA THR A 837 36.39 18.31 23.49
C THR A 837 35.04 18.26 24.19
N ASN A 838 33.94 18.04 23.44
CA ASN A 838 32.62 17.77 23.95
C ASN A 838 32.26 16.27 23.93
N ALA A 839 33.27 15.41 23.85
CA ALA A 839 33.13 13.97 23.62
C ALA A 839 32.14 13.30 24.59
N GLY A 840 32.18 13.63 25.89
CA GLY A 840 31.24 13.07 26.88
C GLY A 840 29.76 13.44 26.59
N ARG A 841 29.49 14.70 26.21
CA ARG A 841 28.16 15.18 25.88
C ARG A 841 27.67 14.54 24.58
N GLU A 842 28.55 14.41 23.62
CA GLU A 842 28.22 13.83 22.30
C GLU A 842 28.00 12.33 22.41
N ALA A 843 28.80 11.61 23.23
CA ALA A 843 28.60 10.20 23.49
C ALA A 843 27.22 9.94 24.12
N VAL A 844 26.79 10.73 25.12
CA VAL A 844 25.45 10.61 25.70
C VAL A 844 24.36 10.98 24.68
N GLY A 845 24.62 11.98 23.80
CA GLY A 845 23.75 12.33 22.70
C GLY A 845 23.56 11.18 21.71
N LEU A 846 24.64 10.48 21.36
CA LEU A 846 24.60 9.28 20.52
C LEU A 846 23.83 8.13 21.19
N LEU A 847 24.07 7.86 22.48
CA LEU A 847 23.29 6.86 23.22
C LEU A 847 21.79 7.19 23.17
N ARG A 848 21.40 8.46 23.39
CA ARG A 848 20.00 8.90 23.28
C ARG A 848 19.42 8.68 21.91
N ASP A 849 20.18 8.94 20.86
CA ASP A 849 19.71 8.92 19.46
C ASP A 849 19.65 7.50 18.88
N TRP A 850 20.45 6.57 19.41
CA TRP A 850 20.61 5.23 18.84
C TRP A 850 20.14 4.09 19.75
N THR A 851 19.73 4.36 21.02
CA THR A 851 19.22 3.32 21.91
C THR A 851 17.81 2.90 21.50
N PRO A 852 17.61 1.65 21.06
CA PRO A 852 16.28 1.14 20.76
C PRO A 852 15.37 1.18 21.98
N GLY A 853 14.15 1.70 21.84
CA GLY A 853 13.20 1.80 22.95
C GLY A 853 13.46 2.93 23.94
N GLY A 854 14.57 3.67 23.83
CA GLY A 854 14.86 4.82 24.69
C GLY A 854 13.85 5.96 24.62
N SER A 855 13.00 5.97 23.60
CA SER A 855 11.91 6.94 23.39
C SER A 855 10.52 6.43 23.77
N LEU A 856 10.37 5.21 24.32
CA LEU A 856 9.08 4.66 24.74
C LEU A 856 8.39 5.62 25.72
N TRP A 857 7.17 6.03 25.38
CA TRP A 857 6.47 7.14 26.03
C TRP A 857 6.31 6.98 27.55
N TYR A 858 6.19 5.75 28.04
CA TYR A 858 6.04 5.42 29.49
C TYR A 858 7.37 5.22 30.20
N ALA A 859 8.48 4.94 29.53
CA ALA A 859 9.77 4.63 30.11
C ALA A 859 10.82 5.74 29.88
N ARG A 860 10.61 6.58 28.86
CA ARG A 860 11.58 7.58 28.39
C ARG A 860 12.04 8.54 29.50
N LEU A 861 11.09 9.07 30.28
CA LEU A 861 11.43 10.06 31.30
C LEU A 861 12.34 9.47 32.36
N ALA A 862 12.03 8.27 32.82
CA ALA A 862 12.88 7.56 33.79
C ALA A 862 14.26 7.25 33.20
N TYR A 863 14.32 6.73 31.99
CA TYR A 863 15.57 6.45 31.29
C TYR A 863 16.42 7.71 31.09
N GLU A 864 15.82 8.83 30.66
CA GLU A 864 16.54 10.10 30.49
C GLU A 864 17.06 10.62 31.83
N ARG A 865 16.26 10.61 32.91
CA ARG A 865 16.63 11.21 34.21
C ARG A 865 17.57 10.33 35.02
N ILE A 866 17.32 9.03 35.08
CA ILE A 866 18.05 8.10 35.94
C ILE A 866 19.33 7.60 35.27
N VAL A 867 19.34 7.46 33.95
CA VAL A 867 20.48 6.91 33.22
C VAL A 867 21.24 7.99 32.45
N LEU A 868 20.63 8.60 31.45
CA LEU A 868 21.35 9.48 30.53
C LEU A 868 21.81 10.79 31.16
N ASP A 869 20.95 11.44 31.97
CA ASP A 869 21.32 12.68 32.64
C ASP A 869 22.41 12.44 33.71
N GLN A 870 22.37 11.29 34.43
CA GLN A 870 23.43 10.93 35.40
C GLN A 870 24.74 10.64 34.66
N LEU A 871 24.70 9.86 33.59
CA LEU A 871 25.87 9.59 32.78
C LEU A 871 26.47 10.87 32.19
N GLN A 872 25.61 11.78 31.73
CA GLN A 872 26.06 13.08 31.23
C GLN A 872 26.73 13.94 32.31
N GLN A 873 26.20 13.93 33.55
CA GLN A 873 26.83 14.66 34.66
C GLN A 873 28.19 14.09 35.05
N LEU A 874 28.42 12.78 34.84
CA LEU A 874 29.70 12.14 35.07
C LEU A 874 30.72 12.44 33.97
N LEU A 875 30.28 12.53 32.71
CA LEU A 875 31.16 12.64 31.56
C LEU A 875 31.35 14.09 31.05
N ASP A 876 30.46 15.01 31.42
CA ASP A 876 30.49 16.41 31.01
C ASP A 876 30.45 17.36 32.19
N PRO A 877 31.57 18.04 32.53
CA PRO A 877 31.64 19.00 33.65
C PRO A 877 30.62 20.15 33.51
N GLN A 878 30.21 20.48 32.29
CA GLN A 878 29.27 21.57 32.02
C GLN A 878 27.80 21.11 31.97
N ALA A 879 27.51 19.83 32.19
CA ALA A 879 26.17 19.26 32.08
C ALA A 879 25.13 20.00 32.94
N ARG A 880 25.47 20.34 34.17
CA ARG A 880 24.57 21.07 35.09
C ARG A 880 24.27 22.50 34.58
N ALA A 881 25.26 23.19 34.03
CA ALA A 881 25.08 24.54 33.48
C ALA A 881 24.22 24.48 32.22
N ALA A 882 24.50 23.52 31.33
CA ALA A 882 23.70 23.28 30.14
C ALA A 882 22.23 22.97 30.44
N SER A 883 21.98 22.12 31.47
CA SER A 883 20.63 21.81 31.92
C SER A 883 19.90 23.04 32.47
N ARG A 884 20.56 23.89 33.24
CA ARG A 884 19.96 25.16 33.71
C ARG A 884 19.62 26.10 32.54
N ARG A 885 20.54 26.28 31.60
CA ARG A 885 20.25 27.11 30.37
C ARG A 885 19.05 26.58 29.60
N LYS A 886 18.96 25.28 29.40
CA LYS A 886 17.83 24.62 28.74
C LYS A 886 16.50 24.84 29.48
N MET A 887 16.49 24.77 30.80
CA MET A 887 15.31 25.05 31.60
C MET A 887 14.88 26.50 31.46
N THR A 888 15.81 27.48 31.56
CA THR A 888 15.51 28.90 31.41
C THR A 888 14.98 29.20 30.00
N GLN A 889 15.63 28.68 28.95
CA GLN A 889 15.20 28.83 27.59
C GLN A 889 13.76 28.29 27.39
N ARG A 890 13.45 27.12 27.92
CA ARG A 890 12.11 26.54 27.81
C ARG A 890 11.05 27.37 28.54
N ARG A 891 11.37 27.84 29.73
CA ARG A 891 10.49 28.75 30.50
C ARG A 891 10.19 30.01 29.70
N ASN A 892 11.21 30.60 29.10
CA ASN A 892 11.05 31.82 28.30
C ASN A 892 10.29 31.59 26.98
N THR A 893 10.47 30.41 26.37
CA THR A 893 9.88 30.10 25.05
C THR A 893 8.44 29.57 25.14
N TYR A 894 8.16 28.75 26.15
CA TYR A 894 6.88 28.01 26.24
C TYR A 894 6.09 28.27 27.51
N GLY A 895 6.56 29.12 28.40
CA GLY A 895 5.89 29.50 29.65
C GLY A 895 5.79 28.39 30.70
N ASN A 896 6.48 27.25 30.52
CA ASN A 896 6.36 26.09 31.40
C ASN A 896 7.68 25.72 32.10
N ASP A 897 7.59 25.16 33.32
CA ASP A 897 8.72 24.65 34.11
C ASP A 897 8.75 23.12 34.09
N PHE A 898 9.65 22.53 34.84
CA PHE A 898 9.82 21.08 34.97
C PHE A 898 9.31 20.59 36.33
N TRP A 899 8.38 19.64 36.33
CA TRP A 899 7.97 18.91 37.51
C TRP A 899 8.99 17.82 37.88
N TRP A 900 9.69 17.25 36.85
CA TRP A 900 10.84 16.40 37.02
C TRP A 900 12.02 16.99 36.24
N ARG A 901 12.94 17.63 36.98
CA ARG A 901 14.04 18.40 36.38
C ARG A 901 15.09 17.50 35.72
N PRO A 902 15.70 17.91 34.63
CA PRO A 902 16.90 17.25 34.10
C PRO A 902 18.01 17.12 35.14
N GLY A 903 18.57 15.91 35.25
CA GLY A 903 19.63 15.59 36.21
C GLY A 903 19.17 15.23 37.63
N ALA A 904 17.87 15.28 37.92
CA ALA A 904 17.32 14.83 39.19
C ALA A 904 16.86 13.37 39.08
N THR A 905 17.19 12.54 40.07
CA THR A 905 16.84 11.11 40.12
C THR A 905 15.38 10.86 40.50
N ALA A 906 14.70 11.86 41.09
CA ALA A 906 13.29 11.79 41.47
C ALA A 906 12.56 13.07 41.14
N PRO A 907 11.22 13.01 40.91
CA PRO A 907 10.40 14.18 40.72
C PRO A 907 10.37 15.06 41.97
N ARG A 908 10.38 16.37 41.78
CA ARG A 908 10.39 17.35 42.86
C ARG A 908 8.99 17.68 43.37
N ARG A 909 8.00 17.61 42.52
CA ARG A 909 6.58 17.86 42.75
C ARG A 909 5.73 17.16 41.70
N ALA A 910 4.42 17.19 41.88
CA ALA A 910 3.48 16.82 40.82
C ALA A 910 3.47 17.86 39.69
N PRO A 911 3.00 17.49 38.49
CA PRO A 911 2.76 18.45 37.39
C PRO A 911 1.82 19.57 37.81
N ASP A 912 2.14 20.80 37.43
CA ASP A 912 1.29 21.96 37.65
C ASP A 912 0.33 22.14 36.44
N PHE A 913 -0.90 21.68 36.57
CA PHE A 913 -1.90 21.82 35.50
C PHE A 913 -2.40 23.27 35.35
N GLY A 914 -2.19 24.17 36.34
CA GLY A 914 -2.51 25.60 36.27
C GLY A 914 -1.67 26.29 35.17
N ALA A 915 -0.46 25.81 34.92
CA ALA A 915 0.40 26.31 33.87
C ALA A 915 -0.25 26.29 32.47
N ALA A 916 -1.17 25.36 32.19
CA ALA A 916 -1.93 25.32 30.93
C ALA A 916 -2.82 26.54 30.74
N LEU A 917 -3.27 27.15 31.84
CA LEU A 917 -4.13 28.35 31.85
C LEU A 917 -3.33 29.63 32.06
N GLY A 918 -1.99 29.56 32.05
CA GLY A 918 -1.10 30.71 32.29
C GLY A 918 -1.22 31.24 33.71
N LYS A 919 -1.47 30.37 34.68
CA LYS A 919 -1.53 30.65 36.12
C LYS A 919 -0.24 30.22 36.81
#